data_7a2c3cd9744bdaa21363598e90d0f581
#
_entry.id   7a2c3cd9744bdaa21363598e90d0f581
#
_cell.length_a   1.000
_cell.length_b   1.000
_cell.length_c   1.000
_cell.angle_alpha   90.00
_cell.angle_beta   90.00
_cell.angle_gamma   90.00
#
_symmetry.space_group_name_H-M   'P 1'
#
loop_
_entity.id
_entity.type
_entity.pdbx_description
1 polymer ?
#
loop_
_entity_poly.entity_id
_entity_poly.type
_entity_poly.pdbx_seq_one_letter_code
_entity_poly.pdbx_strand_id
1 'polypeptide(L)'
;MILTCLISAVLSAQSPAFPQSDVFQYADLGFDRAVFRIEGLYSHQANAMRINDDLISKQGIIPSPTPGYVFHSRVIVEAESSQQVQNFANYIGESMVSELAGAPGFYLVHTNTVAQALEMATGLDAYLGDENVYIDAMRPLSARALPSDPSFGLQWHLVNTISPNYDVNIEGAWNNGYTGNGQCVGIIDGGVQTNHPDLQANHNSTASSTNSSSSHGTSCAGVSSAVANNNRGGVGAAYDSQWAGLLYGSSSTTANSFGYRNDINTIKSNSWGPVDNGTISYMSSAERSALTTAINSGRGGLGEVFTWAAGNGGTSDRVEYDPYASSRFTIAVGAIGDNDTRAYYNEQGSSMLVVAQSNGNNRGIYTTNYGSGYTSSFGGTSSACPLGAGVAALILDANPALTWRDVQAVMIESARLNNPGNSNWTTSAAGYDLNVNYGYGSLDATAATTLASTWVNLGPEVNSASGQVNVNASIPDNNTAGLVRTANIPVDFIVEAVEVKLNVTHNNVGDLHIRLVSPSGHASVLAKDRSDGTNNYNNFIFTSNRHFGESSLGNWELTISDRDSGTTGTWSNFTVTVYGHDAGGSSMSLSTSGLYSGSSSLLNVGNGSAHTRTYLAYSLAGLGTFSVPALGVTLGIAAPVLATSPKNTNAAGGVTFFLQIPGSAAGRSVWMQAAQSGIVTNVLPLVVQ
;
A
#
# COMPACT_ATOMS: atom_id res chain seq x y z
N MET A 1 4.32 -43.34 -23.14
CA MET A 1 5.32 -43.52 -24.25
C MET A 1 5.80 -42.21 -24.84
N ILE A 2 5.10 -41.10 -24.64
CA ILE A 2 5.55 -39.73 -25.02
C ILE A 2 6.35 -39.09 -23.88
N LEU A 3 6.09 -39.47 -22.65
CA LEU A 3 6.75 -38.92 -21.44
C LEU A 3 8.20 -39.41 -21.32
N THR A 4 8.50 -40.62 -21.78
CA THR A 4 9.88 -41.21 -21.75
C THR A 4 10.84 -40.56 -22.73
N CYS A 5 10.35 -39.97 -23.82
CA CYS A 5 11.21 -39.28 -24.80
C CYS A 5 11.62 -37.86 -24.39
N LEU A 6 10.80 -37.15 -23.57
CA LEU A 6 11.14 -35.81 -23.08
C LEU A 6 12.21 -35.88 -21.98
N ILE A 7 12.16 -36.90 -21.13
CA ILE A 7 13.15 -37.12 -20.06
C ILE A 7 14.51 -37.48 -20.65
N SER A 8 14.56 -38.26 -21.73
CA SER A 8 15.81 -38.62 -22.39
C SER A 8 16.50 -37.44 -23.11
N ALA A 9 15.77 -36.44 -23.51
CA ALA A 9 16.33 -35.27 -24.20
C ALA A 9 16.97 -34.24 -23.23
N VAL A 10 16.53 -34.20 -22.00
CA VAL A 10 17.10 -33.29 -20.98
C VAL A 10 18.40 -33.86 -20.38
N LEU A 11 18.64 -35.16 -20.49
CA LEU A 11 19.67 -35.89 -19.76
C LEU A 11 20.78 -36.53 -20.61
N SER A 12 20.72 -36.36 -21.92
CA SER A 12 21.87 -36.67 -22.79
C SER A 12 22.88 -35.51 -22.91
N ALA A 13 22.64 -34.39 -22.28
CA ALA A 13 23.65 -33.37 -22.07
C ALA A 13 24.62 -33.87 -21.00
N GLN A 14 25.85 -34.17 -21.35
CA GLN A 14 26.98 -34.29 -20.43
C GLN A 14 26.85 -33.17 -19.40
N SER A 15 27.07 -33.50 -18.12
CA SER A 15 27.12 -32.51 -17.02
C SER A 15 27.82 -31.26 -17.54
N PRO A 16 27.15 -30.13 -17.66
CA PRO A 16 27.82 -28.91 -18.07
C PRO A 16 28.92 -28.67 -17.03
N ALA A 17 30.17 -28.62 -17.50
CA ALA A 17 31.22 -28.11 -16.64
C ALA A 17 30.74 -26.72 -16.19
N PHE A 18 30.56 -26.53 -14.88
CA PHE A 18 30.15 -25.26 -14.32
C PHE A 18 31.02 -24.16 -14.93
N PRO A 19 30.41 -23.08 -15.45
CA PRO A 19 31.20 -21.92 -15.78
C PRO A 19 31.93 -21.49 -14.51
N GLN A 20 33.20 -21.08 -14.65
CA GLN A 20 34.01 -20.57 -13.53
C GLN A 20 33.51 -19.23 -12.97
N SER A 21 32.22 -19.02 -12.87
CA SER A 21 31.60 -17.86 -12.28
C SER A 21 30.80 -18.30 -11.05
N ASP A 22 31.12 -17.71 -9.95
CA ASP A 22 30.50 -17.94 -8.62
C ASP A 22 29.06 -17.42 -8.53
N VAL A 23 28.35 -17.34 -9.66
CA VAL A 23 27.00 -16.78 -9.76
C VAL A 23 26.02 -17.91 -10.03
N PHE A 24 25.13 -18.16 -9.10
CA PHE A 24 24.04 -19.11 -9.21
C PHE A 24 22.70 -18.38 -9.32
N GLN A 25 21.94 -18.70 -10.36
CA GLN A 25 20.58 -18.23 -10.51
C GLN A 25 19.66 -19.22 -9.79
N TYR A 26 18.97 -18.76 -8.78
CA TYR A 26 18.08 -19.58 -8.01
C TYR A 26 16.65 -19.01 -7.94
N ALA A 27 15.66 -19.89 -8.07
CA ALA A 27 14.26 -19.58 -7.93
C ALA A 27 13.79 -19.87 -6.50
N ASP A 28 13.22 -18.86 -5.93
CA ASP A 28 12.30 -18.87 -4.80
C ASP A 28 12.83 -19.24 -3.39
N LEU A 29 12.97 -18.16 -2.60
CA LEU A 29 12.96 -18.22 -1.13
C LEU A 29 11.59 -17.77 -0.57
N GLY A 30 10.52 -17.87 -1.37
CA GLY A 30 9.21 -17.27 -1.07
C GLY A 30 9.13 -15.77 -1.38
N PHE A 31 10.10 -15.25 -2.14
CA PHE A 31 10.18 -13.91 -2.73
C PHE A 31 10.67 -14.04 -4.17
N ASP A 32 10.52 -13.00 -4.98
CA ASP A 32 10.97 -13.02 -6.38
C ASP A 32 12.36 -13.65 -6.57
N ARG A 33 12.52 -14.35 -7.70
CA ARG A 33 13.76 -15.04 -8.09
C ARG A 33 15.00 -14.21 -7.79
N ALA A 34 15.76 -14.62 -6.80
CA ALA A 34 17.01 -14.00 -6.43
C ALA A 34 18.19 -14.70 -7.10
N VAL A 35 19.12 -13.92 -7.61
CA VAL A 35 20.41 -14.40 -8.09
C VAL A 35 21.44 -14.13 -6.99
N PHE A 36 22.06 -15.17 -6.48
CA PHE A 36 23.07 -15.05 -5.42
C PHE A 36 24.47 -15.21 -5.98
N ARG A 37 25.39 -14.38 -5.52
CA ARG A 37 26.82 -14.57 -5.70
C ARG A 37 27.37 -15.28 -4.48
N ILE A 38 28.04 -16.39 -4.68
CA ILE A 38 28.71 -17.13 -3.63
C ILE A 38 30.16 -16.67 -3.61
N GLU A 39 30.57 -15.97 -2.55
CA GLU A 39 31.94 -15.57 -2.34
C GLU A 39 32.63 -16.54 -1.37
N GLY A 40 33.74 -17.11 -1.77
CA GLY A 40 34.60 -17.96 -0.95
C GLY A 40 34.97 -19.28 -1.58
N LEU A 41 36.05 -19.86 -1.10
CA LEU A 41 36.63 -21.12 -1.59
C LEU A 41 35.61 -22.26 -1.54
N TYR A 42 35.35 -22.85 -2.67
CA TYR A 42 34.53 -24.02 -2.84
C TYR A 42 34.93 -25.14 -1.91
N SER A 43 34.06 -25.45 -0.99
CA SER A 43 34.04 -26.75 -0.36
C SER A 43 32.84 -27.49 -0.93
N HIS A 44 33.07 -28.29 -2.00
CA HIS A 44 32.09 -29.26 -2.53
C HIS A 44 31.60 -30.26 -1.45
N GLN A 45 32.07 -30.13 -0.24
CA GLN A 45 31.78 -31.01 0.89
C GLN A 45 31.02 -30.32 2.05
N ALA A 46 30.65 -29.04 1.91
CA ALA A 46 29.93 -28.34 2.96
C ALA A 46 28.45 -28.74 2.99
N ASN A 47 27.95 -29.14 4.15
CA ASN A 47 26.54 -29.43 4.39
C ASN A 47 25.70 -28.18 4.67
N ALA A 48 26.35 -27.02 4.82
CA ALA A 48 25.74 -25.71 4.93
C ALA A 48 26.72 -24.64 4.46
N MET A 49 26.24 -23.65 3.74
CA MET A 49 27.04 -22.55 3.24
C MET A 49 26.40 -21.22 3.60
N ARG A 50 27.21 -20.28 4.08
CA ARG A 50 26.78 -18.90 4.30
C ARG A 50 27.01 -18.11 3.03
N ILE A 51 26.00 -17.41 2.55
CA ILE A 51 26.10 -16.47 1.44
C ILE A 51 26.32 -15.08 2.01
N ASN A 52 27.38 -14.40 1.58
CA ASN A 52 27.61 -13.00 1.89
C ASN A 52 26.86 -12.15 0.83
N ASP A 53 25.94 -11.46 1.27
CA ASP A 53 25.35 -10.13 1.14
C ASP A 53 25.14 -9.46 -0.22
N ASP A 54 25.43 -10.06 -1.37
CA ASP A 54 25.10 -9.42 -2.64
C ASP A 54 23.92 -10.13 -3.33
N LEU A 55 22.74 -9.53 -3.20
CA LEU A 55 21.58 -9.91 -4.00
C LEU A 55 21.77 -9.36 -5.41
N ILE A 56 21.88 -10.23 -6.40
CA ILE A 56 21.95 -9.81 -7.79
C ILE A 56 20.53 -9.80 -8.35
N SER A 57 19.94 -8.61 -8.48
CA SER A 57 18.68 -8.47 -9.22
C SER A 57 18.92 -8.50 -10.73
N LYS A 58 17.87 -8.68 -11.53
CA LYS A 58 17.92 -8.55 -12.99
C LYS A 58 18.44 -7.18 -13.48
N GLN A 59 18.59 -6.20 -12.58
CA GLN A 59 19.03 -4.83 -12.88
C GLN A 59 20.43 -4.49 -12.35
N GLY A 60 21.12 -5.42 -11.70
CA GLY A 60 22.47 -5.22 -11.16
C GLY A 60 22.63 -5.72 -9.73
N ILE A 61 23.85 -5.59 -9.19
CA ILE A 61 24.18 -5.96 -7.82
C ILE A 61 23.56 -4.91 -6.89
N ILE A 62 22.63 -5.33 -6.04
CA ILE A 62 22.09 -4.50 -4.97
C ILE A 62 22.76 -4.94 -3.68
N PRO A 63 23.56 -4.09 -3.01
CA PRO A 63 24.07 -4.38 -1.68
C PRO A 63 22.87 -4.61 -0.75
N SER A 64 22.74 -5.82 -0.19
CA SER A 64 21.67 -6.11 0.79
C SER A 64 22.18 -5.82 2.19
N PRO A 65 21.49 -5.02 3.00
CA PRO A 65 21.80 -4.87 4.42
C PRO A 65 21.34 -6.08 5.26
N THR A 66 20.86 -7.15 4.64
CA THR A 66 20.29 -8.30 5.35
C THR A 66 21.36 -9.32 5.70
N PRO A 67 21.41 -9.84 6.94
CA PRO A 67 22.36 -10.87 7.37
C PRO A 67 22.21 -12.14 6.51
N GLY A 68 23.33 -12.71 6.07
CA GLY A 68 23.41 -13.79 5.10
C GLY A 68 22.58 -15.03 5.43
N TYR A 69 21.91 -15.58 4.42
CA TYR A 69 21.24 -16.86 4.52
C TYR A 69 22.23 -18.01 4.67
N VAL A 70 21.88 -19.02 5.47
CA VAL A 70 22.61 -20.29 5.53
C VAL A 70 21.83 -21.34 4.77
N PHE A 71 22.35 -21.75 3.63
CA PHE A 71 21.75 -22.82 2.83
C PHE A 71 22.16 -24.19 3.37
N HIS A 72 21.19 -25.08 3.40
CA HIS A 72 21.41 -26.48 3.74
C HIS A 72 21.51 -27.34 2.49
N SER A 73 22.11 -28.53 2.63
CA SER A 73 22.15 -29.53 1.58
C SER A 73 20.80 -30.27 1.42
N ARG A 74 19.72 -29.50 1.30
CA ARG A 74 18.35 -30.02 1.23
C ARG A 74 17.48 -29.12 0.35
N VAL A 75 16.48 -29.74 -0.28
CA VAL A 75 15.47 -29.05 -1.11
C VAL A 75 14.11 -29.41 -0.58
N ILE A 76 13.23 -28.44 -0.44
CA ILE A 76 11.82 -28.60 -0.10
C ILE A 76 11.03 -28.60 -1.41
N VAL A 77 10.16 -29.59 -1.59
CA VAL A 77 9.38 -29.77 -2.82
C VAL A 77 7.91 -29.94 -2.46
N GLU A 78 7.05 -29.16 -3.07
CA GLU A 78 5.61 -29.40 -3.06
C GLU A 78 5.26 -30.34 -4.21
N ALA A 79 4.60 -31.48 -3.91
CA ALA A 79 4.23 -32.47 -4.91
C ALA A 79 2.99 -33.26 -4.50
N GLU A 80 2.27 -33.80 -5.48
CA GLU A 80 1.06 -34.60 -5.26
C GLU A 80 1.33 -35.90 -4.51
N SER A 81 2.56 -36.44 -4.57
CA SER A 81 2.96 -37.65 -3.86
C SER A 81 4.47 -37.75 -3.65
N SER A 82 4.87 -38.43 -2.57
CA SER A 82 6.28 -38.80 -2.32
C SER A 82 6.92 -39.60 -3.46
N GLN A 83 6.13 -40.44 -4.13
CA GLN A 83 6.62 -41.25 -5.24
C GLN A 83 7.07 -40.40 -6.43
N GLN A 84 6.41 -39.31 -6.69
CA GLN A 84 6.79 -38.38 -7.77
C GLN A 84 8.16 -37.75 -7.48
N VAL A 85 8.36 -37.28 -6.26
CA VAL A 85 9.64 -36.69 -5.81
C VAL A 85 10.73 -37.76 -5.75
N GLN A 86 10.44 -38.97 -5.24
CA GLN A 86 11.38 -40.08 -5.15
C GLN A 86 11.85 -40.56 -6.53
N ASN A 87 10.96 -40.60 -7.51
CA ASN A 87 11.33 -40.98 -8.88
C ASN A 87 12.36 -40.01 -9.48
N PHE A 88 12.21 -38.73 -9.24
CA PHE A 88 13.16 -37.73 -9.68
C PHE A 88 14.47 -37.81 -8.87
N ALA A 89 14.38 -37.92 -7.54
CA ALA A 89 15.56 -38.04 -6.68
C ALA A 89 16.42 -39.26 -7.06
N ASN A 90 15.80 -40.41 -7.29
CA ASN A 90 16.48 -41.64 -7.75
C ASN A 90 17.15 -41.45 -9.11
N TYR A 91 16.54 -40.69 -9.99
CA TYR A 91 17.05 -40.45 -11.33
C TYR A 91 18.34 -39.62 -11.32
N ILE A 92 18.48 -38.68 -10.40
CA ILE A 92 19.70 -37.87 -10.22
C ILE A 92 20.70 -38.47 -9.22
N GLY A 93 20.41 -39.68 -8.70
CA GLY A 93 21.32 -40.41 -7.81
C GLY A 93 21.17 -40.10 -6.32
N GLU A 94 20.13 -39.38 -5.92
CA GLU A 94 19.84 -39.08 -4.51
C GLU A 94 18.74 -40.00 -3.96
N SER A 95 18.88 -40.44 -2.73
CA SER A 95 18.06 -41.54 -2.22
C SER A 95 17.15 -41.22 -1.02
N MET A 96 17.27 -40.04 -0.42
CA MET A 96 16.50 -39.70 0.78
C MET A 96 15.47 -38.62 0.50
N VAL A 97 14.20 -39.03 0.44
CA VAL A 97 13.02 -38.17 0.41
C VAL A 97 12.19 -38.45 1.66
N SER A 98 11.81 -37.42 2.39
CA SER A 98 10.93 -37.50 3.55
C SER A 98 9.83 -36.44 3.49
N GLU A 99 8.61 -36.79 3.87
CA GLU A 99 7.53 -35.81 4.00
C GLU A 99 7.75 -34.92 5.24
N LEU A 100 7.46 -33.62 5.10
CA LEU A 100 7.51 -32.70 6.23
C LEU A 100 6.31 -32.93 7.14
N ALA A 101 6.53 -33.41 8.36
CA ALA A 101 5.47 -33.78 9.29
C ALA A 101 4.49 -32.64 9.63
N GLY A 102 4.92 -31.39 9.50
CA GLY A 102 4.08 -30.21 9.76
C GLY A 102 3.45 -29.58 8.51
N ALA A 103 3.75 -30.09 7.31
CA ALA A 103 3.29 -29.55 6.04
C ALA A 103 3.00 -30.72 5.07
N PRO A 104 1.81 -31.33 5.12
CA PRO A 104 1.43 -32.41 4.22
C PRO A 104 1.50 -31.98 2.76
N GLY A 105 2.04 -32.82 1.89
CA GLY A 105 2.28 -32.49 0.48
C GLY A 105 3.63 -31.83 0.20
N PHE A 106 4.39 -31.50 1.25
CA PHE A 106 5.75 -31.00 1.11
C PHE A 106 6.77 -32.10 1.48
N TYR A 107 7.78 -32.24 0.65
CA TYR A 107 8.79 -33.27 0.78
C TYR A 107 10.18 -32.66 0.88
N LEU A 108 11.00 -33.21 1.75
CA LEU A 108 12.39 -32.82 1.94
C LEU A 108 13.28 -33.82 1.19
N VAL A 109 14.08 -33.32 0.26
CA VAL A 109 15.06 -34.11 -0.47
C VAL A 109 16.45 -33.76 0.05
N HIS A 110 17.17 -34.75 0.57
CA HIS A 110 18.51 -34.59 1.10
C HIS A 110 19.54 -34.80 0.00
N THR A 111 20.53 -33.93 -0.05
CA THR A 111 21.71 -34.03 -0.93
C THR A 111 22.98 -34.07 -0.11
N ASN A 112 24.09 -34.46 -0.71
CA ASN A 112 25.36 -34.52 0.02
C ASN A 112 26.01 -33.14 0.22
N THR A 113 25.72 -32.19 -0.66
CA THR A 113 26.29 -30.83 -0.61
C THR A 113 25.26 -29.80 -0.98
N VAL A 114 25.49 -28.52 -0.56
CA VAL A 114 24.66 -27.38 -0.97
C VAL A 114 24.68 -27.18 -2.49
N ALA A 115 25.80 -27.41 -3.16
CA ALA A 115 25.88 -27.32 -4.61
C ALA A 115 24.93 -28.32 -5.29
N GLN A 116 24.88 -29.56 -4.80
CA GLN A 116 23.91 -30.56 -5.29
C GLN A 116 22.45 -30.19 -4.96
N ALA A 117 22.19 -29.54 -3.83
CA ALA A 117 20.85 -29.03 -3.53
C ALA A 117 20.41 -27.95 -4.52
N LEU A 118 21.32 -27.05 -4.90
CA LEU A 118 21.05 -26.02 -5.91
C LEU A 118 20.79 -26.62 -7.29
N GLU A 119 21.62 -27.61 -7.72
CA GLU A 119 21.41 -28.35 -8.97
C GLU A 119 20.06 -29.09 -8.97
N MET A 120 19.76 -29.77 -7.86
CA MET A 120 18.52 -30.50 -7.68
C MET A 120 17.32 -29.57 -7.72
N ALA A 121 17.37 -28.44 -7.02
CA ALA A 121 16.29 -27.47 -7.02
C ALA A 121 16.02 -26.96 -8.44
N THR A 122 17.07 -26.63 -9.20
CA THR A 122 16.93 -26.21 -10.60
C THR A 122 16.32 -27.29 -11.49
N GLY A 123 16.71 -28.54 -11.29
CA GLY A 123 16.18 -29.69 -12.05
C GLY A 123 14.74 -30.01 -11.69
N LEU A 124 14.38 -30.00 -10.40
CA LEU A 124 13.01 -30.19 -9.91
C LEU A 124 12.08 -29.06 -10.33
N ASP A 125 12.55 -27.84 -10.26
CA ASP A 125 11.83 -26.66 -10.75
C ASP A 125 11.45 -26.81 -12.23
N ALA A 126 12.39 -27.23 -13.05
CA ALA A 126 12.14 -27.52 -14.46
C ALA A 126 11.18 -28.69 -14.68
N TYR A 127 11.12 -29.67 -13.76
CA TYR A 127 10.30 -30.86 -13.86
C TYR A 127 8.89 -30.67 -13.32
N LEU A 128 8.73 -29.95 -12.20
CA LEU A 128 7.46 -29.77 -11.48
C LEU A 128 6.80 -28.42 -11.77
N GLY A 129 7.56 -27.43 -12.20
CA GLY A 129 7.15 -26.04 -12.38
C GLY A 129 7.58 -25.11 -11.23
N ASP A 130 7.74 -23.83 -11.53
CA ASP A 130 8.43 -22.81 -10.73
C ASP A 130 7.93 -22.60 -9.27
N GLU A 131 6.72 -23.00 -8.93
CA GLU A 131 6.10 -22.69 -7.63
C GLU A 131 6.23 -23.84 -6.60
N ASN A 132 6.87 -24.93 -6.97
CA ASN A 132 6.82 -26.18 -6.21
C ASN A 132 8.14 -26.59 -5.56
N VAL A 133 9.21 -25.84 -5.75
CA VAL A 133 10.55 -26.21 -5.29
C VAL A 133 11.21 -25.07 -4.54
N TYR A 134 11.67 -25.37 -3.32
CA TYR A 134 12.31 -24.39 -2.44
C TYR A 134 13.65 -24.92 -1.94
N ILE A 135 14.67 -24.09 -1.91
CA ILE A 135 15.90 -24.48 -1.20
C ILE A 135 15.69 -24.34 0.30
N ASP A 136 16.11 -25.35 1.08
CA ASP A 136 16.07 -25.26 2.53
C ASP A 136 17.15 -24.30 3.03
N ALA A 137 16.74 -23.10 3.37
CA ALA A 137 17.61 -22.04 3.85
C ALA A 137 17.19 -21.57 5.24
N MET A 138 18.13 -21.57 6.15
CA MET A 138 17.94 -20.93 7.43
C MET A 138 18.09 -19.41 7.25
N ARG A 139 17.00 -18.70 7.42
CA ARG A 139 17.05 -17.25 7.61
C ARG A 139 17.65 -16.97 8.97
N PRO A 140 18.50 -15.96 9.14
CA PRO A 140 18.87 -15.53 10.47
C PRO A 140 17.62 -14.96 11.16
N LEU A 141 16.94 -15.82 11.90
CA LEU A 141 15.86 -15.44 12.80
C LEU A 141 16.50 -14.99 14.11
N SER A 142 16.57 -13.70 14.35
CA SER A 142 16.73 -13.22 15.71
C SER A 142 15.36 -13.27 16.38
N ALA A 143 15.24 -13.89 17.54
CA ALA A 143 14.12 -13.62 18.42
C ALA A 143 14.19 -12.12 18.73
N ARG A 144 13.34 -11.32 18.11
CA ARG A 144 13.24 -9.90 18.40
C ARG A 144 12.40 -9.79 19.64
N ALA A 145 13.05 -9.46 20.75
CA ALA A 145 12.34 -9.10 21.95
C ALA A 145 11.59 -7.78 21.68
N LEU A 146 10.36 -7.69 22.17
CA LEU A 146 9.66 -6.41 22.28
C LEU A 146 10.56 -5.39 22.99
N PRO A 147 10.38 -4.08 22.75
CA PRO A 147 11.16 -3.06 23.44
C PRO A 147 11.19 -3.27 24.93
N SER A 148 12.38 -3.09 25.52
CA SER A 148 12.64 -3.34 26.95
C SER A 148 12.45 -2.12 27.84
N ASP A 149 11.91 -1.03 27.29
CA ASP A 149 11.74 0.24 27.99
C ASP A 149 10.76 0.10 29.15
N PRO A 150 11.03 0.73 30.30
CA PRO A 150 10.35 0.43 31.57
C PRO A 150 8.83 0.62 31.53
N SER A 151 8.33 1.52 30.69
CA SER A 151 6.92 1.84 30.59
C SER A 151 6.27 1.30 29.30
N PHE A 152 6.97 0.50 28.49
CA PHE A 152 6.40 -0.09 27.28
C PHE A 152 5.09 -0.84 27.56
N GLY A 153 5.01 -1.56 28.67
CA GLY A 153 3.78 -2.26 29.08
C GLY A 153 2.57 -1.36 29.34
N LEU A 154 2.75 -0.03 29.40
CA LEU A 154 1.63 0.95 29.50
C LEU A 154 1.13 1.39 28.12
N GLN A 155 1.84 1.08 27.05
CA GLN A 155 1.54 1.50 25.67
C GLN A 155 0.61 0.51 24.96
N TRP A 156 -0.61 0.38 25.51
CA TRP A 156 -1.63 -0.52 24.99
C TRP A 156 -1.99 -0.25 23.52
N HIS A 157 -1.78 0.96 23.03
CA HIS A 157 -2.02 1.34 21.64
C HIS A 157 -1.05 0.66 20.67
N LEU A 158 0.13 0.26 21.13
CA LEU A 158 1.13 -0.50 20.39
C LEU A 158 0.94 -2.00 20.56
N VAL A 159 0.84 -2.45 21.83
CA VAL A 159 0.62 -3.87 22.18
C VAL A 159 -0.38 -3.97 23.33
N ASN A 160 -1.56 -4.52 23.05
CA ASN A 160 -2.65 -4.62 24.01
C ASN A 160 -2.78 -6.03 24.60
N THR A 161 -2.14 -6.26 25.73
CA THR A 161 -2.20 -7.56 26.42
C THR A 161 -3.54 -7.83 27.13
N ILE A 162 -4.36 -6.81 27.35
CA ILE A 162 -5.67 -6.93 28.04
C ILE A 162 -6.77 -7.28 27.02
N SER A 163 -6.76 -6.62 25.88
CA SER A 163 -7.70 -6.86 24.80
C SER A 163 -6.92 -7.06 23.49
N PRO A 164 -6.35 -8.24 23.28
CA PRO A 164 -5.59 -8.52 22.07
C PRO A 164 -6.39 -8.18 20.81
N ASN A 165 -5.72 -7.65 19.80
CA ASN A 165 -6.27 -7.15 18.54
C ASN A 165 -6.99 -5.78 18.62
N TYR A 166 -7.02 -5.09 19.77
CA TYR A 166 -7.55 -3.73 19.91
C TYR A 166 -6.43 -2.67 19.96
N ASP A 167 -5.26 -3.04 19.46
CA ASP A 167 -4.10 -2.16 19.24
C ASP A 167 -3.86 -1.94 17.74
N VAL A 168 -2.74 -1.30 17.42
CA VAL A 168 -2.34 -1.03 16.03
C VAL A 168 -1.64 -2.22 15.37
N ASN A 169 -1.57 -3.39 16.03
CA ASN A 169 -0.94 -4.63 15.55
C ASN A 169 0.49 -4.43 15.04
N ILE A 170 1.34 -3.81 15.87
CA ILE A 170 2.67 -3.36 15.43
C ILE A 170 3.76 -4.43 15.53
N GLU A 171 3.56 -5.47 16.37
CA GLU A 171 4.59 -6.46 16.68
C GLU A 171 5.13 -7.16 15.44
N GLY A 172 4.27 -7.51 14.50
CA GLY A 172 4.66 -8.16 13.26
C GLY A 172 5.51 -7.27 12.36
N ALA A 173 5.20 -5.95 12.29
CA ALA A 173 6.01 -5.00 11.56
C ALA A 173 7.43 -4.91 12.15
N TRP A 174 7.55 -4.76 13.46
CA TRP A 174 8.84 -4.73 14.15
C TRP A 174 9.61 -6.06 14.02
N ASN A 175 8.91 -7.19 14.13
CA ASN A 175 9.49 -8.51 13.94
C ASN A 175 10.03 -8.72 12.52
N ASN A 176 9.41 -8.10 11.51
CA ASN A 176 9.90 -8.09 10.14
C ASN A 176 11.04 -7.09 9.89
N GLY A 177 11.40 -6.27 10.89
CA GLY A 177 12.51 -5.32 10.84
C GLY A 177 12.12 -3.92 10.46
N TYR A 178 10.85 -3.64 10.28
CA TYR A 178 10.36 -2.32 9.96
C TYR A 178 10.17 -1.51 11.25
N THR A 179 11.04 -0.55 11.48
CA THR A 179 11.11 0.26 12.70
C THR A 179 11.06 1.77 12.43
N GLY A 180 10.88 2.13 11.16
CA GLY A 180 10.87 3.50 10.65
C GLY A 180 12.25 4.00 10.25
N ASN A 181 13.22 3.10 10.13
CA ASN A 181 14.59 3.46 9.75
C ASN A 181 14.63 4.19 8.41
N GLY A 182 15.46 5.23 8.32
CA GLY A 182 15.56 6.07 7.11
C GLY A 182 14.44 7.09 6.93
N GLN A 183 13.41 7.12 7.79
CA GLN A 183 12.31 8.06 7.73
C GLN A 183 12.50 9.21 8.71
N CYS A 184 11.89 10.38 8.39
CA CYS A 184 11.86 11.55 9.26
C CYS A 184 10.43 12.07 9.38
N VAL A 185 9.90 12.12 10.60
CA VAL A 185 8.56 12.62 10.91
C VAL A 185 8.65 14.07 11.35
N GLY A 186 8.23 15.00 10.49
CA GLY A 186 8.08 16.41 10.83
C GLY A 186 6.84 16.63 11.68
N ILE A 187 7.01 16.96 12.94
CA ILE A 187 5.92 17.29 13.88
C ILE A 187 5.58 18.77 13.73
N ILE A 188 4.52 19.09 13.00
CA ILE A 188 4.01 20.46 12.88
C ILE A 188 3.07 20.73 14.05
N ASP A 189 3.58 21.46 15.07
CA ASP A 189 2.88 21.68 16.34
C ASP A 189 3.31 23.02 16.96
N GLY A 190 3.02 23.27 18.22
CA GLY A 190 3.54 24.40 19.01
C GLY A 190 5.04 24.28 19.38
N GLY A 191 5.73 23.28 18.83
CA GLY A 191 7.11 22.92 19.08
C GLY A 191 7.26 21.60 19.81
N VAL A 192 8.48 21.06 19.83
CA VAL A 192 8.87 19.80 20.47
C VAL A 192 10.08 20.01 21.34
N GLN A 193 10.12 19.43 22.53
CA GLN A 193 11.29 19.52 23.42
C GLN A 193 12.47 18.70 22.85
N THR A 194 13.44 19.38 22.26
CA THR A 194 14.57 18.77 21.55
C THR A 194 15.53 18.01 22.44
N ASN A 195 15.63 18.39 23.73
CA ASN A 195 16.49 17.74 24.72
C ASN A 195 15.75 16.74 25.63
N HIS A 196 14.53 16.32 25.26
CA HIS A 196 13.82 15.28 26.01
C HIS A 196 14.62 13.98 25.94
N PRO A 197 14.92 13.30 27.08
CA PRO A 197 15.84 12.16 27.12
C PRO A 197 15.43 10.97 26.25
N ASP A 198 14.13 10.86 25.96
CA ASP A 198 13.53 9.78 25.17
C ASP A 198 13.26 10.17 23.70
N LEU A 199 13.62 11.39 23.31
CA LEU A 199 13.45 11.91 21.95
C LEU A 199 14.76 12.37 21.32
N GLN A 200 15.73 12.79 22.14
CA GLN A 200 16.93 13.51 21.71
C GLN A 200 17.75 12.74 20.68
N ALA A 201 17.86 11.43 20.81
CA ALA A 201 18.69 10.61 19.91
C ALA A 201 18.11 10.53 18.50
N ASN A 202 16.78 10.63 18.37
CA ASN A 202 16.07 10.62 17.08
C ASN A 202 15.83 12.02 16.52
N HIS A 203 16.27 13.09 17.20
CA HIS A 203 16.07 14.46 16.75
C HIS A 203 16.94 14.82 15.55
N ASN A 204 16.30 15.19 14.43
CA ASN A 204 16.99 15.74 13.27
C ASN A 204 16.95 17.28 13.31
N SER A 205 18.03 17.90 13.80
CA SER A 205 18.13 19.35 13.89
C SER A 205 18.17 20.05 12.52
N THR A 206 18.66 19.38 11.48
CA THR A 206 18.71 19.91 10.10
C THR A 206 17.33 19.96 9.46
N ALA A 207 16.46 19.03 9.82
CA ALA A 207 15.08 18.97 9.35
C ALA A 207 14.10 19.80 10.20
N SER A 208 14.56 20.32 11.35
CA SER A 208 13.75 21.16 12.23
C SER A 208 13.84 22.63 11.86
N SER A 209 12.69 23.34 11.85
CA SER A 209 12.63 24.79 11.64
C SER A 209 12.60 25.59 12.94
N THR A 210 12.47 24.93 14.09
CA THR A 210 12.32 25.57 15.39
C THR A 210 12.90 24.73 16.52
N ASN A 211 13.31 25.44 17.60
CA ASN A 211 13.63 24.85 18.89
C ASN A 211 12.54 25.17 19.95
N SER A 212 11.40 25.71 19.52
CA SER A 212 10.24 25.89 20.42
C SER A 212 9.79 24.56 20.98
N SER A 213 9.21 24.56 22.16
CA SER A 213 8.73 23.35 22.82
C SER A 213 7.36 23.55 23.43
N SER A 214 6.51 22.54 23.26
CA SER A 214 5.20 22.43 23.88
C SER A 214 5.01 21.04 24.46
N SER A 215 4.13 20.90 25.44
CA SER A 215 3.74 19.58 25.95
C SER A 215 3.07 18.76 24.85
N HIS A 216 2.19 19.38 24.07
CA HIS A 216 1.40 18.72 23.04
C HIS A 216 2.29 18.16 21.92
N GLY A 217 3.13 18.98 21.31
CA GLY A 217 4.05 18.51 20.25
C GLY A 217 5.09 17.52 20.75
N THR A 218 5.56 17.66 22.00
CA THR A 218 6.45 16.68 22.63
C THR A 218 5.75 15.32 22.79
N SER A 219 4.47 15.31 23.14
CA SER A 219 3.68 14.08 23.23
C SER A 219 3.43 13.45 21.85
N CYS A 220 3.16 14.26 20.83
CA CYS A 220 3.02 13.79 19.44
C CYS A 220 4.32 13.12 18.94
N ALA A 221 5.48 13.76 19.18
CA ALA A 221 6.77 13.19 18.80
C ALA A 221 7.05 11.86 19.51
N GLY A 222 6.62 11.73 20.77
CA GLY A 222 6.77 10.49 21.54
C GLY A 222 5.95 9.34 20.99
N VAL A 223 4.71 9.60 20.55
CA VAL A 223 3.85 8.57 19.96
C VAL A 223 4.45 8.01 18.67
N SER A 224 5.01 8.87 17.81
CA SER A 224 5.58 8.43 16.54
C SER A 224 7.00 7.89 16.66
N SER A 225 7.89 8.55 17.43
CA SER A 225 9.34 8.44 17.24
C SER A 225 10.17 8.41 18.53
N ALA A 226 9.57 8.10 19.72
CA ALA A 226 10.37 7.92 20.94
C ALA A 226 11.34 6.75 20.78
N VAL A 227 12.52 6.91 21.36
CA VAL A 227 13.66 6.00 21.21
C VAL A 227 13.41 4.70 21.96
N ALA A 228 13.54 3.56 21.29
CA ALA A 228 13.42 2.26 21.93
C ALA A 228 14.72 1.77 22.59
N ASN A 229 14.58 0.88 23.57
CA ASN A 229 15.67 0.14 24.22
C ASN A 229 16.74 1.05 24.88
N ASN A 230 16.34 2.24 25.33
CA ASN A 230 17.20 3.20 25.98
C ASN A 230 17.06 3.20 27.51
N ASN A 231 16.27 2.25 28.05
CA ASN A 231 15.95 2.10 29.47
C ASN A 231 15.21 3.33 30.05
N ARG A 232 14.36 3.97 29.27
CA ARG A 232 13.58 5.17 29.64
C ARG A 232 12.18 5.05 29.08
N GLY A 233 11.20 5.58 29.79
CA GLY A 233 9.82 5.76 29.31
C GLY A 233 9.23 4.60 28.52
N GLY A 234 8.71 4.90 27.36
CA GLY A 234 8.18 3.97 26.38
C GLY A 234 8.84 4.17 25.02
N VAL A 235 8.18 3.77 23.96
CA VAL A 235 8.71 3.79 22.59
C VAL A 235 7.75 4.47 21.62
N GLY A 236 8.25 4.96 20.51
CA GLY A 236 7.43 5.41 19.38
C GLY A 236 7.01 4.25 18.49
N ALA A 237 5.94 4.40 17.75
CA ALA A 237 5.52 3.39 16.78
C ALA A 237 6.61 3.10 15.73
N ALA A 238 7.34 4.13 15.33
CA ALA A 238 8.50 4.06 14.44
C ALA A 238 9.75 4.52 15.21
N TYR A 239 10.19 3.73 16.17
CA TYR A 239 11.20 4.11 17.17
C TYR A 239 12.60 4.36 16.60
N ASP A 240 12.91 3.92 15.38
CA ASP A 240 14.17 4.21 14.68
C ASP A 240 13.99 5.34 13.64
N SER A 241 12.78 5.92 13.51
CA SER A 241 12.59 7.10 12.70
C SER A 241 13.17 8.34 13.35
N GLN A 242 13.71 9.24 12.56
CA GLN A 242 14.01 10.59 13.01
C GLN A 242 12.73 11.40 13.18
N TRP A 243 12.80 12.46 13.98
CA TRP A 243 11.74 13.46 14.05
C TRP A 243 12.31 14.88 13.94
N ALA A 244 11.47 15.81 13.46
CA ALA A 244 11.82 17.22 13.32
C ALA A 244 10.70 18.10 13.90
N GLY A 245 11.09 19.21 14.57
CA GLY A 245 10.15 20.19 15.10
C GLY A 245 9.83 21.27 14.06
N LEU A 246 8.55 21.43 13.75
CA LEU A 246 8.02 22.45 12.84
C LEU A 246 6.87 23.20 13.54
N LEU A 247 6.54 24.42 13.09
CA LEU A 247 5.51 25.23 13.72
C LEU A 247 4.27 25.41 12.83
N TYR A 248 3.08 25.29 13.38
CA TYR A 248 1.90 25.94 12.82
C TYR A 248 1.73 27.35 13.40
N GLY A 249 0.91 28.17 12.76
CA GLY A 249 0.65 29.54 13.24
C GLY A 249 -0.05 30.42 12.20
N SER A 250 0.57 31.54 11.85
CA SER A 250 0.08 32.32 10.70
C SER A 250 0.16 31.51 9.40
N SER A 251 -0.63 31.86 8.40
CA SER A 251 -0.59 31.17 7.09
C SER A 251 0.81 31.09 6.49
N SER A 252 1.65 32.10 6.71
CA SER A 252 3.04 32.07 6.25
C SER A 252 3.90 31.09 7.05
N THR A 253 3.72 31.01 8.37
CA THR A 253 4.42 30.04 9.22
C THR A 253 4.05 28.61 8.85
N THR A 254 2.77 28.35 8.71
CA THR A 254 2.23 27.04 8.35
C THR A 254 2.68 26.62 6.94
N ALA A 255 2.57 27.53 5.95
CA ALA A 255 3.04 27.27 4.59
C ALA A 255 4.54 26.97 4.54
N ASN A 256 5.35 27.71 5.32
CA ASN A 256 6.79 27.43 5.43
C ASN A 256 7.04 26.03 6.00
N SER A 257 6.28 25.59 7.01
CA SER A 257 6.40 24.27 7.60
C SER A 257 5.97 23.15 6.64
N PHE A 258 4.96 23.37 5.81
CA PHE A 258 4.58 22.42 4.75
C PHE A 258 5.69 22.21 3.73
N GLY A 259 6.42 23.28 3.35
CA GLY A 259 7.52 23.21 2.40
C GLY A 259 8.90 22.96 3.03
N TYR A 260 9.02 22.83 4.37
CA TYR A 260 10.33 22.79 5.00
C TYR A 260 11.03 21.46 4.87
N ARG A 261 12.23 21.48 4.25
CA ARG A 261 13.10 20.29 4.09
C ARG A 261 12.34 19.08 3.56
N ASN A 262 11.63 19.26 2.48
CA ASN A 262 10.88 18.20 1.78
C ASN A 262 11.78 17.11 1.17
N ASP A 263 13.09 17.31 1.26
CA ASP A 263 14.14 16.34 0.94
C ASP A 263 14.46 15.41 2.11
N ILE A 264 14.15 15.79 3.36
CA ILE A 264 14.44 15.03 4.57
C ILE A 264 13.17 14.61 5.30
N ASN A 265 12.23 15.57 5.52
CA ASN A 265 10.94 15.27 6.14
C ASN A 265 10.12 14.41 5.18
N THR A 266 10.02 13.12 5.42
CA THR A 266 9.28 12.18 4.56
C THR A 266 7.81 12.10 4.90
N ILE A 267 7.48 12.37 6.17
CA ILE A 267 6.11 12.43 6.70
C ILE A 267 5.95 13.72 7.48
N LYS A 268 4.76 14.32 7.47
CA LYS A 268 4.39 15.45 8.33
C LYS A 268 3.13 15.12 9.13
N SER A 269 3.28 15.13 10.46
CA SER A 269 2.21 14.87 11.42
C SER A 269 1.60 16.18 11.91
N ASN A 270 0.28 16.33 11.78
CA ASN A 270 -0.47 17.54 12.05
C ASN A 270 -1.61 17.26 13.02
N SER A 271 -1.39 17.54 14.31
CA SER A 271 -2.37 17.33 15.37
C SER A 271 -3.09 18.61 15.77
N TRP A 272 -3.50 19.40 14.78
CA TRP A 272 -4.17 20.69 14.93
C TRP A 272 -5.14 20.93 13.77
N GLY A 273 -6.06 21.87 13.93
CA GLY A 273 -7.04 22.26 12.93
C GLY A 273 -7.77 23.55 13.31
N PRO A 274 -8.78 23.94 12.55
CA PRO A 274 -9.74 24.97 12.95
C PRO A 274 -10.43 24.60 14.29
N VAL A 275 -11.20 25.53 14.84
CA VAL A 275 -11.99 25.25 16.03
C VAL A 275 -13.13 24.29 15.68
N ASP A 276 -13.24 23.21 16.45
CA ASP A 276 -14.23 22.13 16.26
C ASP A 276 -15.63 22.57 16.73
N ASN A 277 -16.30 23.40 15.94
CA ASN A 277 -17.61 24.01 16.28
C ASN A 277 -18.66 23.88 15.17
N GLY A 278 -18.38 23.06 14.14
CA GLY A 278 -19.28 22.82 13.01
C GLY A 278 -19.21 23.90 11.91
N THR A 279 -18.41 24.95 12.08
CA THR A 279 -18.29 26.00 11.05
C THR A 279 -17.27 25.60 9.99
N ILE A 280 -17.59 25.92 8.73
CA ILE A 280 -16.64 25.72 7.63
C ILE A 280 -15.42 26.62 7.75
N SER A 281 -14.27 26.13 7.39
CA SER A 281 -13.02 26.86 7.33
C SER A 281 -12.36 26.79 5.93
N TYR A 282 -11.37 27.65 5.67
CA TYR A 282 -10.70 27.72 4.39
C TYR A 282 -9.17 27.71 4.58
N MET A 283 -8.49 26.88 3.81
CA MET A 283 -7.05 26.92 3.70
C MET A 283 -6.62 28.13 2.86
N SER A 284 -5.64 28.91 3.31
CA SER A 284 -5.12 30.03 2.53
C SER A 284 -4.45 29.56 1.22
N SER A 285 -4.37 30.45 0.24
CA SER A 285 -3.71 30.12 -1.04
C SER A 285 -2.23 29.77 -0.87
N ALA A 286 -1.55 30.40 0.12
CA ALA A 286 -0.14 30.13 0.40
C ALA A 286 0.05 28.71 0.98
N GLU A 287 -0.79 28.32 1.93
CA GLU A 287 -0.76 26.98 2.52
C GLU A 287 -1.10 25.90 1.49
N ARG A 288 -2.14 26.11 0.68
CA ARG A 288 -2.52 25.21 -0.40
C ARG A 288 -1.38 25.04 -1.42
N SER A 289 -0.72 26.13 -1.80
CA SER A 289 0.42 26.09 -2.71
C SER A 289 1.61 25.32 -2.12
N ALA A 290 1.92 25.55 -0.85
CA ALA A 290 3.00 24.86 -0.15
C ALA A 290 2.72 23.36 -0.01
N LEU A 291 1.48 22.98 0.39
CA LEU A 291 1.05 21.59 0.46
C LEU A 291 1.17 20.90 -0.91
N THR A 292 0.65 21.54 -1.96
CA THR A 292 0.73 21.00 -3.33
C THR A 292 2.19 20.84 -3.79
N THR A 293 3.07 21.76 -3.42
CA THR A 293 4.50 21.68 -3.73
C THR A 293 5.15 20.49 -3.00
N ALA A 294 4.84 20.30 -1.72
CA ALA A 294 5.35 19.18 -0.93
C ALA A 294 4.90 17.83 -1.51
N ILE A 295 3.65 17.74 -1.95
CA ILE A 295 3.09 16.56 -2.62
C ILE A 295 3.76 16.28 -3.97
N ASN A 296 4.02 17.30 -4.77
CA ASN A 296 4.53 17.11 -6.14
C ASN A 296 6.05 16.93 -6.21
N SER A 297 6.80 17.50 -5.28
CA SER A 297 8.27 17.53 -5.33
C SER A 297 8.97 16.94 -4.11
N GLY A 298 8.27 16.72 -3.02
CA GLY A 298 8.83 16.11 -1.81
C GLY A 298 9.31 14.69 -2.08
N ARG A 299 10.24 14.19 -1.27
CA ARG A 299 10.82 12.86 -1.42
C ARG A 299 11.29 12.53 -2.85
N GLY A 300 11.90 13.53 -3.51
CA GLY A 300 12.39 13.34 -4.89
C GLY A 300 11.28 13.17 -5.95
N GLY A 301 10.07 13.66 -5.69
CA GLY A 301 8.91 13.56 -6.59
C GLY A 301 7.92 12.45 -6.21
N LEU A 302 8.20 11.64 -5.17
CA LEU A 302 7.26 10.64 -4.64
C LEU A 302 6.16 11.29 -3.77
N GLY A 303 6.37 12.55 -3.35
CA GLY A 303 5.49 13.32 -2.48
C GLY A 303 5.65 12.97 -1.00
N GLU A 304 5.54 13.98 -0.15
CA GLU A 304 5.52 13.78 1.29
C GLU A 304 4.17 13.22 1.74
N VAL A 305 4.18 12.45 2.81
CA VAL A 305 2.96 11.93 3.44
C VAL A 305 2.52 12.89 4.54
N PHE A 306 1.29 13.36 4.49
CA PHE A 306 0.71 14.21 5.51
C PHE A 306 -0.36 13.45 6.28
N THR A 307 -0.17 13.23 7.58
CA THR A 307 -1.24 12.77 8.47
C THR A 307 -1.88 13.97 9.18
N TRP A 308 -3.18 13.89 9.37
CA TRP A 308 -3.95 14.94 10.04
C TRP A 308 -4.92 14.38 11.07
N ALA A 309 -5.03 15.03 12.23
CA ALA A 309 -6.06 14.73 13.20
C ALA A 309 -7.44 15.04 12.64
N ALA A 310 -8.37 14.09 12.72
CA ALA A 310 -9.69 14.22 12.08
C ALA A 310 -10.64 15.19 12.77
N GLY A 311 -10.27 15.73 13.96
CA GLY A 311 -11.06 16.68 14.75
C GLY A 311 -11.72 16.05 15.98
N ASN A 312 -12.07 16.90 16.96
CA ASN A 312 -12.58 16.50 18.27
C ASN A 312 -13.98 17.04 18.59
N GLY A 313 -14.70 17.52 17.58
CA GLY A 313 -16.07 18.07 17.72
C GLY A 313 -17.16 17.01 17.90
N GLY A 314 -16.80 15.72 17.83
CA GLY A 314 -17.73 14.62 18.06
C GLY A 314 -18.85 14.54 17.02
N THR A 315 -20.08 14.81 17.42
CA THR A 315 -21.24 14.86 16.52
C THR A 315 -21.61 16.28 16.10
N SER A 316 -20.97 17.29 16.70
CA SER A 316 -21.25 18.71 16.43
C SER A 316 -20.42 19.25 15.27
N ASP A 317 -19.39 18.51 14.86
CA ASP A 317 -18.50 18.84 13.74
C ASP A 317 -18.29 17.67 12.79
N ARG A 318 -17.62 17.91 11.68
CA ARG A 318 -17.29 16.89 10.68
C ARG A 318 -15.98 17.20 9.99
N VAL A 319 -15.24 16.14 9.65
CA VAL A 319 -13.94 16.21 8.97
C VAL A 319 -14.00 17.07 7.70
N GLU A 320 -15.13 17.08 6.99
CA GLU A 320 -15.29 17.83 5.75
C GLU A 320 -15.28 19.36 5.93
N TYR A 321 -15.45 19.87 7.15
CA TYR A 321 -15.46 21.32 7.42
C TYR A 321 -14.06 21.87 7.71
N ASP A 322 -13.11 20.97 8.01
CA ASP A 322 -11.67 21.26 8.12
C ASP A 322 -10.97 21.12 6.76
N PRO A 323 -10.47 22.21 6.16
CA PRO A 323 -9.86 22.20 4.84
C PRO A 323 -8.49 21.50 4.80
N TYR A 324 -7.91 21.19 5.95
CA TYR A 324 -6.64 20.47 6.06
C TYR A 324 -6.87 18.97 6.16
N ALA A 325 -7.68 18.53 7.15
CA ALA A 325 -8.02 17.12 7.34
C ALA A 325 -8.80 16.54 6.16
N SER A 326 -9.70 17.36 5.54
CA SER A 326 -10.50 16.92 4.39
C SER A 326 -9.75 16.99 3.04
N SER A 327 -8.53 17.50 3.00
CA SER A 327 -7.78 17.57 1.74
C SER A 327 -7.48 16.16 1.20
N ARG A 328 -7.66 15.93 -0.10
CA ARG A 328 -7.27 14.67 -0.74
C ARG A 328 -5.77 14.34 -0.60
N PHE A 329 -4.94 15.33 -0.30
CA PHE A 329 -3.51 15.20 -0.11
C PHE A 329 -3.11 14.73 1.30
N THR A 330 -4.08 14.65 2.22
CA THR A 330 -3.83 14.34 3.63
C THR A 330 -4.57 13.08 4.05
N ILE A 331 -4.01 12.41 5.03
CA ILE A 331 -4.60 11.23 5.66
C ILE A 331 -5.31 11.69 6.93
N ALA A 332 -6.62 11.85 6.89
CA ALA A 332 -7.41 12.13 8.08
C ALA A 332 -7.46 10.88 8.97
N VAL A 333 -6.91 10.98 10.18
CA VAL A 333 -6.82 9.89 11.15
C VAL A 333 -7.78 10.18 12.29
N GLY A 334 -8.84 9.38 12.39
CA GLY A 334 -9.79 9.44 13.50
C GLY A 334 -9.33 8.65 14.72
N ALA A 335 -10.09 8.69 15.81
CA ALA A 335 -9.73 8.13 17.09
C ALA A 335 -10.69 7.03 17.55
N ILE A 336 -10.13 5.91 18.04
CA ILE A 336 -10.83 4.82 18.73
C ILE A 336 -10.24 4.58 20.12
N GLY A 337 -11.09 4.16 21.06
CA GLY A 337 -10.67 3.82 22.42
C GLY A 337 -10.17 2.39 22.56
N ASP A 338 -9.75 2.04 23.78
CA ASP A 338 -9.25 0.72 24.16
C ASP A 338 -10.31 -0.41 24.11
N ASN A 339 -11.53 -0.08 23.75
CA ASN A 339 -12.65 -0.98 23.49
C ASN A 339 -12.96 -1.13 21.99
N ASP A 340 -12.07 -0.67 21.11
CA ASP A 340 -12.18 -0.72 19.65
C ASP A 340 -13.37 0.06 19.05
N THR A 341 -13.98 0.95 19.85
CA THR A 341 -15.10 1.78 19.42
C THR A 341 -14.68 3.24 19.22
N ARG A 342 -15.49 3.99 18.49
CA ARG A 342 -15.29 5.41 18.24
C ARG A 342 -15.12 6.17 19.55
N ALA A 343 -14.07 6.96 19.68
CA ALA A 343 -13.93 7.91 20.76
C ALA A 343 -15.07 8.94 20.72
N TYR A 344 -15.59 9.34 21.88
CA TYR A 344 -16.79 10.20 21.97
C TYR A 344 -16.62 11.55 21.27
N TYR A 345 -15.39 12.04 21.22
CA TYR A 345 -15.02 13.31 20.57
C TYR A 345 -14.70 13.16 19.09
N ASN A 346 -14.40 11.96 18.58
CA ASN A 346 -14.01 11.74 17.19
C ASN A 346 -15.10 12.19 16.23
N GLU A 347 -14.74 13.01 15.27
CA GLU A 347 -15.64 13.46 14.22
C GLU A 347 -16.02 12.35 13.24
N GLN A 348 -17.09 12.56 12.54
CA GLN A 348 -17.54 11.72 11.43
C GLN A 348 -17.17 12.38 10.11
N GLY A 349 -17.00 11.61 9.05
CA GLY A 349 -16.80 12.23 7.74
C GLY A 349 -16.65 11.28 6.57
N SER A 350 -16.88 11.81 5.37
CA SER A 350 -16.63 11.12 4.10
C SER A 350 -15.18 11.25 3.65
N SER A 351 -14.44 12.20 4.23
CA SER A 351 -13.01 12.41 3.99
C SER A 351 -12.11 11.68 4.99
N MET A 352 -12.67 11.14 6.09
CA MET A 352 -11.89 10.31 7.01
C MET A 352 -11.35 9.07 6.29
N LEU A 353 -10.03 8.83 6.41
CA LEU A 353 -9.42 7.68 5.75
C LEU A 353 -9.40 6.46 6.67
N VAL A 354 -8.82 6.59 7.85
CA VAL A 354 -8.62 5.50 8.83
C VAL A 354 -8.77 6.03 10.25
N VAL A 355 -8.80 5.11 11.21
CA VAL A 355 -8.74 5.44 12.64
C VAL A 355 -7.54 4.76 13.31
N ALA A 356 -7.08 5.36 14.41
CA ALA A 356 -6.04 4.81 15.25
C ALA A 356 -6.38 4.91 16.73
N GLN A 357 -5.66 4.16 17.56
CA GLN A 357 -5.86 4.11 19.01
C GLN A 357 -5.59 5.46 19.67
N SER A 358 -6.48 5.83 20.57
CA SER A 358 -6.41 7.04 21.37
C SER A 358 -7.18 6.85 22.69
N ASN A 359 -7.25 7.89 23.52
CA ASN A 359 -8.17 7.86 24.63
C ASN A 359 -9.62 7.94 24.09
N GLY A 360 -10.58 7.53 24.83
CA GLY A 360 -12.00 7.59 24.38
C GLY A 360 -12.86 6.62 25.15
N ASN A 361 -12.23 5.80 25.97
CA ASN A 361 -12.86 4.90 26.90
C ASN A 361 -12.09 4.93 28.24
N ASN A 362 -11.40 3.85 28.64
CA ASN A 362 -10.81 3.77 29.98
C ASN A 362 -9.34 4.20 30.02
N ARG A 363 -8.60 4.03 28.94
CA ARG A 363 -7.15 4.25 28.89
C ARG A 363 -6.77 5.40 27.97
N GLY A 364 -5.83 6.24 28.43
CA GLY A 364 -5.14 7.22 27.60
C GLY A 364 -3.88 6.64 26.96
N ILE A 365 -3.21 7.46 26.18
CA ILE A 365 -1.98 7.10 25.50
C ILE A 365 -0.79 7.47 26.38
N TYR A 366 0.09 6.49 26.63
CA TYR A 366 1.36 6.74 27.32
C TYR A 366 2.40 7.22 26.30
N THR A 367 2.99 8.38 26.59
CA THR A 367 3.98 9.02 25.72
C THR A 367 4.84 10.03 26.50
N THR A 368 5.81 10.62 25.83
CA THR A 368 6.66 11.71 26.35
C THR A 368 5.83 12.97 26.65
N ASN A 369 6.32 13.78 27.59
CA ASN A 369 5.73 15.08 27.94
C ASN A 369 6.82 16.11 28.22
N TYR A 370 6.49 17.39 28.17
CA TYR A 370 7.40 18.48 28.47
C TYR A 370 8.03 18.35 29.86
N GLY A 371 9.24 18.91 30.04
CA GLY A 371 10.00 18.83 31.28
C GLY A 371 10.70 17.49 31.48
N SER A 372 10.96 16.74 30.39
CA SER A 372 11.59 15.40 30.43
C SER A 372 10.72 14.37 31.16
N GLY A 373 9.43 14.59 31.21
CA GLY A 373 8.43 13.73 31.84
C GLY A 373 7.68 12.85 30.84
N TYR A 374 6.68 12.16 31.38
CA TYR A 374 5.77 11.30 30.60
C TYR A 374 4.34 11.55 31.05
N THR A 375 3.39 11.16 30.21
CA THR A 375 1.97 11.18 30.53
C THR A 375 1.31 9.88 30.10
N SER A 376 0.30 9.44 30.84
CA SER A 376 -0.58 8.30 30.46
C SER A 376 -1.97 8.74 30.03
N SER A 377 -2.16 10.05 29.86
CA SER A 377 -3.49 10.64 29.57
C SER A 377 -3.53 11.41 28.25
N PHE A 378 -2.52 11.26 27.40
CA PHE A 378 -2.54 11.87 26.08
C PHE A 378 -3.68 11.26 25.24
N GLY A 379 -4.33 12.07 24.42
CA GLY A 379 -5.54 11.65 23.72
C GLY A 379 -5.98 12.64 22.64
N GLY A 380 -7.28 12.60 22.33
CA GLY A 380 -7.83 13.31 21.19
C GLY A 380 -7.44 12.63 19.87
N THR A 381 -7.94 13.11 18.76
CA THR A 381 -7.39 12.76 17.44
C THR A 381 -5.94 13.21 17.31
N SER A 382 -5.49 14.08 18.22
CA SER A 382 -4.10 14.50 18.38
C SER A 382 -3.12 13.36 18.72
N SER A 383 -3.54 12.27 19.36
CA SER A 383 -2.69 11.11 19.61
C SER A 383 -2.82 10.05 18.51
N ALA A 384 -3.97 9.95 17.87
CA ALA A 384 -4.20 9.06 16.74
C ALA A 384 -3.38 9.47 15.49
N CYS A 385 -3.30 10.77 15.22
CA CYS A 385 -2.55 11.31 14.09
C CYS A 385 -1.06 10.93 14.09
N PRO A 386 -0.26 11.16 15.15
CA PRO A 386 1.14 10.76 15.18
C PRO A 386 1.33 9.22 15.22
N LEU A 387 0.35 8.45 15.71
CA LEU A 387 0.37 7.00 15.57
C LEU A 387 0.23 6.62 14.09
N GLY A 388 -0.67 7.27 13.36
CA GLY A 388 -0.78 7.14 11.90
C GLY A 388 0.49 7.56 11.16
N ALA A 389 1.18 8.63 11.62
CA ALA A 389 2.47 9.04 11.06
C ALA A 389 3.57 7.99 11.32
N GLY A 390 3.57 7.37 12.50
CA GLY A 390 4.46 6.25 12.81
C GLY A 390 4.21 5.05 11.90
N VAL A 391 2.95 4.66 11.68
CA VAL A 391 2.61 3.59 10.73
C VAL A 391 3.02 3.95 9.29
N ALA A 392 2.85 5.22 8.87
CA ALA A 392 3.36 5.67 7.57
C ALA A 392 4.89 5.53 7.47
N ALA A 393 5.62 5.79 8.55
CA ALA A 393 7.08 5.60 8.59
C ALA A 393 7.46 4.11 8.47
N LEU A 394 6.71 3.21 9.10
CA LEU A 394 6.90 1.76 8.93
C LEU A 394 6.61 1.29 7.50
N ILE A 395 5.55 1.81 6.88
CA ILE A 395 5.19 1.53 5.47
C ILE A 395 6.33 1.97 4.54
N LEU A 396 6.87 3.18 4.74
CA LEU A 396 7.96 3.71 3.94
C LEU A 396 9.33 3.08 4.25
N ASP A 397 9.52 2.51 5.43
CA ASP A 397 10.68 1.65 5.75
C ASP A 397 10.57 0.32 5.00
N ALA A 398 9.36 -0.26 4.92
CA ALA A 398 9.12 -1.49 4.17
C ALA A 398 9.27 -1.28 2.65
N ASN A 399 8.88 -0.10 2.14
CA ASN A 399 9.03 0.23 0.72
C ASN A 399 9.21 1.75 0.52
N PRO A 400 10.45 2.24 0.44
CA PRO A 400 10.73 3.67 0.30
C PRO A 400 10.36 4.24 -1.09
N ALA A 401 10.04 3.39 -2.07
CA ALA A 401 9.65 3.81 -3.41
C ALA A 401 8.16 4.17 -3.55
N LEU A 402 7.37 3.96 -2.51
CA LEU A 402 5.93 4.30 -2.53
C LEU A 402 5.72 5.81 -2.65
N THR A 403 4.76 6.19 -3.49
CA THR A 403 4.27 7.57 -3.54
C THR A 403 3.36 7.87 -2.34
N TRP A 404 3.02 9.14 -2.12
CA TRP A 404 2.05 9.51 -1.10
C TRP A 404 0.67 8.85 -1.32
N ARG A 405 0.28 8.62 -2.59
CA ARG A 405 -0.97 7.92 -2.97
C ARG A 405 -0.90 6.44 -2.62
N ASP A 406 0.25 5.81 -2.88
CA ASP A 406 0.46 4.40 -2.51
C ASP A 406 0.34 4.20 -1.00
N VAL A 407 0.88 5.12 -0.18
CA VAL A 407 0.75 5.04 1.27
C VAL A 407 -0.71 5.14 1.72
N GLN A 408 -1.50 6.03 1.10
CA GLN A 408 -2.95 6.10 1.36
C GLN A 408 -3.65 4.79 0.97
N ALA A 409 -3.37 4.26 -0.21
CA ALA A 409 -3.96 3.01 -0.70
C ALA A 409 -3.56 1.81 0.19
N VAL A 410 -2.30 1.70 0.59
CA VAL A 410 -1.83 0.65 1.52
C VAL A 410 -2.57 0.75 2.86
N MET A 411 -2.76 1.96 3.41
CA MET A 411 -3.53 2.13 4.65
C MET A 411 -5.00 1.75 4.50
N ILE A 412 -5.61 2.04 3.36
CA ILE A 412 -6.99 1.63 3.04
C ILE A 412 -7.09 0.11 2.98
N GLU A 413 -6.26 -0.53 2.19
CA GLU A 413 -6.36 -1.97 1.89
C GLU A 413 -5.93 -2.87 3.05
N SER A 414 -5.09 -2.35 3.94
CA SER A 414 -4.65 -3.07 5.14
C SER A 414 -5.47 -2.74 6.39
N ALA A 415 -6.42 -1.80 6.31
CA ALA A 415 -7.21 -1.39 7.47
C ALA A 415 -8.04 -2.56 8.03
N ARG A 416 -7.98 -2.73 9.35
CA ARG A 416 -8.76 -3.74 10.05
C ARG A 416 -10.19 -3.25 10.31
N LEU A 417 -11.18 -4.09 9.98
CA LEU A 417 -12.57 -3.84 10.34
C LEU A 417 -12.72 -3.83 11.88
N ASN A 418 -12.79 -2.65 12.47
CA ASN A 418 -13.01 -2.48 13.90
C ASN A 418 -14.51 -2.34 14.23
N ASN A 419 -14.90 -2.71 15.44
CA ASN A 419 -16.31 -2.65 15.89
C ASN A 419 -17.32 -3.15 14.83
N PRO A 420 -17.24 -4.41 14.38
CA PRO A 420 -18.02 -4.94 13.25
C PRO A 420 -19.53 -4.89 13.46
N GLY A 421 -19.99 -4.75 14.70
CA GLY A 421 -21.42 -4.59 15.04
C GLY A 421 -21.97 -3.17 14.81
N ASN A 422 -21.15 -2.21 14.39
CA ASN A 422 -21.63 -0.84 14.14
C ASN A 422 -22.48 -0.78 12.86
N SER A 423 -23.70 -0.26 12.97
CA SER A 423 -24.67 -0.24 11.85
C SER A 423 -24.32 0.72 10.71
N ASN A 424 -23.29 1.55 10.85
CA ASN A 424 -22.86 2.49 9.82
C ASN A 424 -21.84 1.87 8.84
N TRP A 425 -21.48 0.60 9.01
CA TRP A 425 -20.70 -0.09 8.01
C TRP A 425 -21.52 -0.31 6.73
N THR A 426 -20.94 0.03 5.60
CA THR A 426 -21.49 -0.17 4.26
C THR A 426 -20.38 -0.66 3.34
N THR A 427 -20.70 -1.53 2.39
CA THR A 427 -19.73 -2.00 1.40
C THR A 427 -19.93 -1.22 0.09
N SER A 428 -18.85 -0.67 -0.46
CA SER A 428 -18.87 0.02 -1.76
C SER A 428 -19.04 -0.98 -2.92
N ALA A 429 -19.33 -0.48 -4.12
CA ALA A 429 -19.38 -1.32 -5.32
C ALA A 429 -18.00 -1.92 -5.68
N ALA A 430 -16.92 -1.32 -5.20
CA ALA A 430 -15.56 -1.85 -5.33
C ALA A 430 -15.21 -2.93 -4.28
N GLY A 431 -16.13 -3.21 -3.35
CA GLY A 431 -15.95 -4.26 -2.34
C GLY A 431 -15.29 -3.80 -1.03
N TYR A 432 -15.02 -2.51 -0.87
CA TYR A 432 -14.44 -1.97 0.38
C TYR A 432 -15.51 -1.70 1.41
N ASP A 433 -15.26 -2.11 2.66
CA ASP A 433 -16.07 -1.74 3.80
C ASP A 433 -15.71 -0.33 4.29
N LEU A 434 -16.72 0.49 4.54
CA LEU A 434 -16.59 1.90 4.88
C LEU A 434 -17.56 2.29 6.00
N ASN A 435 -17.10 3.18 6.87
CA ASN A 435 -17.92 3.69 7.97
C ASN A 435 -17.66 5.20 8.16
N VAL A 436 -18.70 5.98 8.36
CA VAL A 436 -18.55 7.43 8.62
C VAL A 436 -17.80 7.74 9.92
N ASN A 437 -17.73 6.77 10.86
CA ASN A 437 -17.00 6.91 12.13
C ASN A 437 -15.55 6.45 12.03
N TYR A 438 -15.24 5.57 11.08
CA TYR A 438 -14.00 4.80 11.07
C TYR A 438 -13.24 4.86 9.74
N GLY A 439 -13.76 5.58 8.73
CA GLY A 439 -13.19 5.50 7.38
C GLY A 439 -13.22 4.06 6.87
N TYR A 440 -12.08 3.54 6.48
CA TYR A 440 -11.88 2.15 6.04
C TYR A 440 -11.62 1.18 7.20
N GLY A 441 -11.38 1.70 8.40
CA GLY A 441 -11.15 0.89 9.60
C GLY A 441 -9.96 1.36 10.44
N SER A 442 -9.58 0.53 11.41
CA SER A 442 -8.43 0.76 12.27
C SER A 442 -7.14 0.42 11.52
N LEU A 443 -6.12 1.26 11.68
CA LEU A 443 -4.77 0.96 11.22
C LEU A 443 -4.30 -0.40 11.75
N ASP A 444 -3.64 -1.15 10.89
CA ASP A 444 -2.95 -2.41 11.19
C ASP A 444 -1.52 -2.34 10.61
N ALA A 445 -0.54 -2.10 11.48
CA ALA A 445 0.83 -1.86 11.07
C ALA A 445 1.49 -3.12 10.46
N THR A 446 1.15 -4.29 10.96
CA THR A 446 1.67 -5.56 10.43
C THR A 446 1.12 -5.84 9.03
N ALA A 447 -0.19 -5.70 8.84
CA ALA A 447 -0.81 -5.87 7.53
C ALA A 447 -0.30 -4.83 6.54
N ALA A 448 -0.20 -3.55 6.96
CA ALA A 448 0.26 -2.45 6.13
C ALA A 448 1.71 -2.64 5.65
N THR A 449 2.64 -3.00 6.54
CA THR A 449 4.04 -3.22 6.16
C THR A 449 4.23 -4.48 5.31
N THR A 450 3.46 -5.53 5.59
CA THR A 450 3.46 -6.75 4.76
C THR A 450 2.99 -6.43 3.34
N LEU A 451 1.89 -5.70 3.20
CA LEU A 451 1.35 -5.28 1.90
C LEU A 451 2.33 -4.33 1.19
N ALA A 452 2.88 -3.34 1.90
CA ALA A 452 3.83 -2.36 1.36
C ALA A 452 5.08 -3.01 0.76
N SER A 453 5.60 -4.07 1.39
CA SER A 453 6.83 -4.75 0.96
C SER A 453 6.72 -5.36 -0.44
N THR A 454 5.51 -5.64 -0.90
CA THR A 454 5.23 -6.23 -2.22
C THR A 454 4.34 -5.34 -3.09
N TRP A 455 4.05 -4.11 -2.62
CA TRP A 455 3.17 -3.18 -3.31
C TRP A 455 3.74 -2.74 -4.65
N VAL A 456 2.93 -2.83 -5.67
CA VAL A 456 3.23 -2.22 -6.97
C VAL A 456 2.60 -0.83 -6.99
N ASN A 457 3.40 0.19 -7.23
CA ASN A 457 2.94 1.57 -7.21
C ASN A 457 1.75 1.78 -8.15
N LEU A 458 0.78 2.54 -7.69
CA LEU A 458 -0.30 3.04 -8.51
C LEU A 458 0.28 3.79 -9.73
N GLY A 459 -0.36 3.67 -10.86
CA GLY A 459 0.01 4.41 -12.07
C GLY A 459 -0.02 5.94 -11.85
N PRO A 460 0.43 6.72 -12.84
CA PRO A 460 0.32 8.17 -12.78
C PRO A 460 -1.08 8.61 -12.40
N GLU A 461 -1.19 9.68 -11.60
CA GLU A 461 -2.49 10.25 -11.28
C GLU A 461 -3.18 10.73 -12.54
N VAL A 462 -4.43 10.32 -12.71
CA VAL A 462 -5.35 10.85 -13.71
C VAL A 462 -6.50 11.56 -13.01
N ASN A 463 -7.11 12.51 -13.69
CA ASN A 463 -8.32 13.15 -13.20
C ASN A 463 -9.26 13.51 -14.33
N SER A 464 -10.53 13.65 -14.02
CA SER A 464 -11.55 14.16 -14.93
C SER A 464 -12.53 15.03 -14.16
N ALA A 465 -12.87 16.15 -14.75
CA ALA A 465 -13.85 17.08 -14.20
C ALA A 465 -15.12 17.11 -15.08
N SER A 466 -16.27 17.23 -14.42
CA SER A 466 -17.55 17.38 -15.12
C SER A 466 -17.68 18.68 -15.93
N GLY A 467 -16.75 19.61 -15.76
CA GLY A 467 -16.99 21.02 -16.07
C GLY A 467 -17.95 21.65 -15.06
N GLN A 468 -18.16 22.96 -15.19
CA GLN A 468 -19.10 23.67 -14.32
C GLN A 468 -20.53 23.37 -14.70
N VAL A 469 -21.31 22.83 -13.77
CA VAL A 469 -22.75 22.63 -13.91
C VAL A 469 -23.47 23.85 -13.34
N ASN A 470 -24.08 24.66 -14.20
CA ASN A 470 -24.89 25.82 -13.80
C ASN A 470 -26.29 25.36 -13.38
N VAL A 471 -26.68 25.68 -12.14
CA VAL A 471 -27.98 25.30 -11.57
C VAL A 471 -28.91 26.51 -11.54
N ASN A 472 -28.46 27.62 -10.94
CA ASN A 472 -29.19 28.88 -10.81
C ASN A 472 -30.65 28.69 -10.36
N ALA A 473 -30.87 27.86 -9.33
CA ALA A 473 -32.20 27.52 -8.83
C ALA A 473 -32.28 27.70 -7.31
N SER A 474 -33.43 28.13 -6.83
CA SER A 474 -33.71 28.23 -5.39
C SER A 474 -33.73 26.86 -4.75
N ILE A 475 -33.09 26.72 -3.60
CA ILE A 475 -33.18 25.53 -2.75
C ILE A 475 -34.51 25.63 -2.00
N PRO A 476 -35.38 24.60 -2.06
CA PRO A 476 -36.65 24.63 -1.30
C PRO A 476 -36.41 24.65 0.20
N ASP A 477 -36.98 25.66 0.90
CA ASP A 477 -36.95 25.84 2.35
C ASP A 477 -37.59 24.66 3.08
N ASN A 478 -36.97 24.18 4.14
CA ASN A 478 -37.43 23.08 5.01
C ASN A 478 -37.90 21.85 4.20
N ASN A 479 -37.09 21.42 3.23
CA ASN A 479 -37.46 20.36 2.29
C ASN A 479 -36.36 19.30 2.21
N THR A 480 -36.60 18.15 2.79
CA THR A 480 -35.63 17.03 2.83
C THR A 480 -35.36 16.38 1.46
N ALA A 481 -36.24 16.55 0.47
CA ALA A 481 -36.00 16.06 -0.89
C ALA A 481 -34.96 16.92 -1.62
N GLY A 482 -34.97 18.24 -1.38
CA GLY A 482 -34.02 19.19 -1.93
C GLY A 482 -34.01 19.30 -3.46
N LEU A 483 -32.89 19.80 -3.97
CA LEU A 483 -32.59 19.87 -5.40
C LEU A 483 -31.56 18.79 -5.76
N VAL A 484 -31.82 18.07 -6.84
CA VAL A 484 -30.94 17.05 -7.38
C VAL A 484 -30.37 17.53 -8.72
N ARG A 485 -29.07 17.41 -8.92
CA ARG A 485 -28.38 17.71 -10.20
C ARG A 485 -27.31 16.68 -10.47
N THR A 486 -27.07 16.46 -11.74
CA THR A 486 -26.13 15.45 -12.23
C THR A 486 -24.92 16.11 -12.90
N ALA A 487 -23.75 15.60 -12.60
CA ALA A 487 -22.48 15.94 -13.25
C ALA A 487 -21.95 14.69 -13.95
N ASN A 488 -21.62 14.79 -15.24
CA ASN A 488 -21.11 13.65 -16.01
C ASN A 488 -19.59 13.65 -16.04
N ILE A 489 -18.99 12.52 -15.70
CA ILE A 489 -17.55 12.24 -15.86
C ILE A 489 -17.40 11.31 -17.07
N PRO A 490 -16.75 11.79 -18.15
CA PRO A 490 -16.74 11.05 -19.43
C PRO A 490 -15.58 10.07 -19.58
N VAL A 491 -14.68 9.98 -18.60
CA VAL A 491 -13.45 9.16 -18.65
C VAL A 491 -13.53 8.08 -17.59
N ASP A 492 -13.16 6.85 -17.93
CA ASP A 492 -13.13 5.70 -17.04
C ASP A 492 -11.73 5.49 -16.46
N PHE A 493 -11.64 5.45 -15.14
CA PHE A 493 -10.46 5.11 -14.37
C PHE A 493 -10.88 4.74 -12.94
N ILE A 494 -9.96 4.15 -12.16
CA ILE A 494 -10.19 3.79 -10.75
C ILE A 494 -10.12 5.04 -9.88
N VAL A 495 -11.18 5.27 -9.12
CA VAL A 495 -11.31 6.43 -8.22
C VAL A 495 -10.42 6.27 -6.99
N GLU A 496 -9.71 7.33 -6.61
CA GLU A 496 -9.02 7.47 -5.33
C GLU A 496 -9.71 8.50 -4.44
N ALA A 497 -10.05 9.66 -4.99
CA ALA A 497 -10.74 10.72 -4.28
C ALA A 497 -11.68 11.50 -5.20
N VAL A 498 -12.70 12.11 -4.62
CA VAL A 498 -13.65 12.98 -5.33
C VAL A 498 -13.71 14.33 -4.64
N GLU A 499 -13.57 15.41 -5.38
CA GLU A 499 -13.80 16.78 -4.93
C GLU A 499 -15.06 17.37 -5.55
N VAL A 500 -15.87 17.99 -4.72
CA VAL A 500 -17.06 18.77 -5.13
C VAL A 500 -16.82 20.23 -4.79
N LYS A 501 -16.53 21.04 -5.81
CA LYS A 501 -16.44 22.49 -5.69
C LYS A 501 -17.83 23.09 -5.80
N LEU A 502 -18.26 23.84 -4.79
CA LEU A 502 -19.65 24.28 -4.63
C LEU A 502 -19.76 25.80 -4.47
N ASN A 503 -20.76 26.37 -5.15
CA ASN A 503 -21.19 27.76 -4.97
C ASN A 503 -22.71 27.78 -4.67
N VAL A 504 -23.03 28.19 -3.45
CA VAL A 504 -24.39 28.34 -2.93
C VAL A 504 -24.49 29.65 -2.17
N THR A 505 -25.46 30.49 -2.47
CA THR A 505 -25.85 31.61 -1.60
C THR A 505 -26.90 31.12 -0.63
N HIS A 506 -26.67 31.27 0.66
CA HIS A 506 -27.59 30.92 1.74
C HIS A 506 -27.21 31.72 2.98
N ASN A 507 -28.18 32.18 3.75
CA ASN A 507 -27.91 32.98 4.96
C ASN A 507 -27.43 32.15 6.15
N ASN A 508 -27.62 30.83 6.08
CA ASN A 508 -27.20 29.89 7.11
C ASN A 508 -26.84 28.56 6.44
N VAL A 509 -25.57 28.34 6.12
CA VAL A 509 -25.14 27.09 5.45
C VAL A 509 -25.27 25.86 6.34
N GLY A 510 -25.45 26.08 7.63
CA GLY A 510 -25.71 25.01 8.61
C GLY A 510 -27.02 24.27 8.37
N ASP A 511 -28.01 24.89 7.72
CA ASP A 511 -29.30 24.25 7.41
C ASP A 511 -29.20 23.25 6.27
N LEU A 512 -28.07 23.28 5.52
CA LEU A 512 -27.91 22.53 4.30
C LEU A 512 -27.33 21.13 4.53
N HIS A 513 -28.05 20.13 4.03
CA HIS A 513 -27.57 18.76 3.88
C HIS A 513 -27.16 18.50 2.44
N ILE A 514 -25.91 18.08 2.25
CA ILE A 514 -25.30 17.86 0.92
C ILE A 514 -24.89 16.41 0.80
N ARG A 515 -25.35 15.74 -0.28
CA ARG A 515 -25.11 14.32 -0.54
C ARG A 515 -24.66 14.12 -1.97
N LEU A 516 -23.54 13.40 -2.15
CA LEU A 516 -23.01 12.94 -3.43
C LEU A 516 -23.30 11.45 -3.61
N VAL A 517 -23.70 11.04 -4.81
CA VAL A 517 -23.88 9.64 -5.18
C VAL A 517 -23.07 9.35 -6.42
N SER A 518 -22.26 8.30 -6.39
CA SER A 518 -21.46 7.85 -7.53
C SER A 518 -22.34 7.15 -8.58
N PRO A 519 -21.83 6.92 -9.80
CA PRO A 519 -22.52 6.14 -10.83
C PRO A 519 -22.89 4.71 -10.40
N SER A 520 -22.15 4.13 -9.45
CA SER A 520 -22.42 2.82 -8.85
C SER A 520 -23.57 2.83 -7.84
N GLY A 521 -24.06 4.02 -7.43
CA GLY A 521 -25.11 4.21 -6.44
C GLY A 521 -24.58 4.36 -5.00
N HIS A 522 -23.26 4.33 -4.77
CA HIS A 522 -22.69 4.55 -3.45
C HIS A 522 -22.75 6.02 -3.05
N ALA A 523 -23.09 6.29 -1.78
CA ALA A 523 -23.36 7.65 -1.30
C ALA A 523 -22.33 8.15 -0.30
N SER A 524 -21.98 9.44 -0.43
CA SER A 524 -21.24 10.23 0.56
C SER A 524 -22.09 11.38 1.05
N VAL A 525 -22.11 11.63 2.36
CA VAL A 525 -22.68 12.83 2.95
C VAL A 525 -21.56 13.84 3.17
N LEU A 526 -21.57 14.93 2.41
CA LEU A 526 -20.55 15.97 2.41
C LEU A 526 -20.82 17.06 3.46
N ALA A 527 -22.09 17.33 3.73
CA ALA A 527 -22.50 18.20 4.83
C ALA A 527 -23.81 17.69 5.44
N LYS A 528 -23.96 17.91 6.75
CA LYS A 528 -25.20 17.71 7.47
C LYS A 528 -25.70 19.03 8.05
N ASP A 529 -26.97 19.05 8.37
CA ASP A 529 -27.58 20.10 9.18
C ASP A 529 -26.83 20.22 10.52
N ARG A 530 -26.50 21.47 10.89
CA ARG A 530 -25.66 21.81 12.04
C ARG A 530 -25.80 23.27 12.46
N SER A 531 -25.27 23.59 13.62
CA SER A 531 -25.22 24.98 14.10
C SER A 531 -24.07 25.78 13.45
N ASP A 532 -24.26 26.18 12.20
CA ASP A 532 -23.31 26.99 11.45
C ASP A 532 -24.01 28.15 10.74
N GLY A 533 -23.99 29.32 11.37
CA GLY A 533 -24.58 30.54 10.83
C GLY A 533 -23.75 31.25 9.77
N THR A 534 -22.70 30.59 9.22
CA THR A 534 -21.91 31.17 8.14
C THR A 534 -22.77 31.34 6.90
N ASN A 535 -22.52 32.43 6.16
CA ASN A 535 -23.21 32.71 4.91
C ASN A 535 -22.41 32.11 3.73
N ASN A 536 -23.11 31.46 2.83
CA ASN A 536 -22.67 31.04 1.50
C ASN A 536 -21.51 30.03 1.47
N TYR A 537 -21.59 29.10 0.56
CA TYR A 537 -20.44 28.35 0.07
C TYR A 537 -19.85 29.10 -1.15
N ASN A 538 -18.64 29.62 -1.00
CA ASN A 538 -17.95 30.38 -2.05
C ASN A 538 -16.75 29.56 -2.58
N ASN A 539 -16.95 28.84 -3.66
CA ASN A 539 -15.94 27.91 -4.18
C ASN A 539 -15.44 26.93 -3.09
N PHE A 540 -16.30 26.56 -2.16
CA PHE A 540 -15.95 25.59 -1.13
C PHE A 540 -15.73 24.22 -1.76
N ILE A 541 -14.69 23.53 -1.31
CA ILE A 541 -14.35 22.20 -1.82
C ILE A 541 -14.64 21.18 -0.72
N PHE A 542 -15.58 20.29 -0.99
CA PHE A 542 -15.80 19.09 -0.22
C PHE A 542 -15.02 17.93 -0.85
N THR A 543 -14.36 17.12 -0.03
CA THR A 543 -13.68 15.91 -0.47
C THR A 543 -14.38 14.67 0.07
N SER A 544 -14.45 13.64 -0.74
CA SER A 544 -14.87 12.30 -0.34
C SER A 544 -13.86 11.25 -0.77
N ASN A 545 -13.41 10.45 0.19
CA ASN A 545 -12.56 9.28 -0.04
C ASN A 545 -13.39 7.99 -0.12
N ARG A 546 -14.72 8.05 0.02
CA ARG A 546 -15.63 6.89 0.14
C ARG A 546 -15.86 6.13 -1.17
N HIS A 547 -15.34 6.62 -2.27
CA HIS A 547 -15.51 6.04 -3.61
C HIS A 547 -14.23 5.36 -4.13
N PHE A 548 -13.24 5.13 -3.25
CA PHE A 548 -12.00 4.47 -3.62
C PHE A 548 -12.27 3.10 -4.27
N GLY A 549 -11.59 2.84 -5.37
CA GLY A 549 -11.72 1.58 -6.12
C GLY A 549 -12.92 1.52 -7.09
N GLU A 550 -13.86 2.50 -7.06
CA GLU A 550 -15.00 2.52 -8.00
C GLU A 550 -14.57 3.02 -9.39
N SER A 551 -15.39 2.76 -10.41
CA SER A 551 -15.25 3.40 -11.74
C SER A 551 -15.65 4.87 -11.66
N SER A 552 -14.86 5.73 -12.26
CA SER A 552 -15.15 7.17 -12.36
C SER A 552 -16.27 7.49 -13.38
N LEU A 553 -16.44 6.62 -14.39
CA LEU A 553 -17.28 6.88 -15.57
C LEU A 553 -18.76 6.97 -15.23
N GLY A 554 -19.39 8.03 -15.67
CA GLY A 554 -20.85 8.15 -15.64
C GLY A 554 -21.36 9.38 -14.91
N ASN A 555 -22.61 9.30 -14.45
CA ASN A 555 -23.32 10.39 -13.84
C ASN A 555 -23.17 10.37 -12.32
N TRP A 556 -22.56 11.42 -11.79
CA TRP A 556 -22.47 11.71 -10.37
C TRP A 556 -23.63 12.62 -9.97
N GLU A 557 -24.40 12.22 -8.99
CA GLU A 557 -25.58 12.95 -8.54
C GLU A 557 -25.27 13.72 -7.26
N LEU A 558 -25.49 15.05 -7.26
CA LEU A 558 -25.38 15.91 -6.09
C LEU A 558 -26.77 16.38 -5.68
N THR A 559 -27.10 16.16 -4.42
CA THR A 559 -28.35 16.64 -3.80
C THR A 559 -28.02 17.68 -2.75
N ILE A 560 -28.71 18.81 -2.79
CA ILE A 560 -28.70 19.83 -1.72
C ILE A 560 -30.13 19.99 -1.20
N SER A 561 -30.31 19.75 0.09
CA SER A 561 -31.59 19.96 0.79
C SER A 561 -31.39 20.92 1.96
N ASP A 562 -32.30 21.86 2.09
CA ASP A 562 -32.45 22.73 3.25
C ASP A 562 -33.37 22.05 4.25
N ARG A 563 -32.89 21.85 5.48
CA ARG A 563 -33.58 21.06 6.50
C ARG A 563 -34.10 21.84 7.67
N ASP A 564 -33.87 23.16 7.70
CA ASP A 564 -34.42 24.05 8.70
C ASP A 564 -35.33 25.08 8.01
N SER A 565 -36.17 25.74 8.80
CA SER A 565 -37.15 26.68 8.27
C SER A 565 -36.73 28.12 8.46
N GLY A 566 -37.07 28.99 7.50
CA GLY A 566 -37.00 30.46 7.65
C GLY A 566 -35.82 31.12 6.96
N THR A 567 -34.86 30.36 6.44
CA THR A 567 -33.82 30.86 5.53
C THR A 567 -33.92 30.18 4.17
N THR A 568 -33.54 30.88 3.11
CA THR A 568 -33.60 30.36 1.75
C THR A 568 -32.31 30.64 1.01
N GLY A 569 -31.97 29.82 0.02
CA GLY A 569 -30.76 29.96 -0.75
C GLY A 569 -30.93 29.67 -2.23
N THR A 570 -29.89 29.97 -2.95
CA THR A 570 -29.78 29.66 -4.39
C THR A 570 -28.53 28.83 -4.64
N TRP A 571 -28.72 27.68 -5.23
CA TRP A 571 -27.61 26.88 -5.75
C TRP A 571 -27.19 27.43 -7.12
N SER A 572 -26.02 28.10 -7.16
CA SER A 572 -25.53 28.77 -8.36
C SER A 572 -24.90 27.77 -9.33
N ASN A 573 -23.91 27.03 -8.88
CA ASN A 573 -23.18 26.06 -9.70
C ASN A 573 -22.35 25.11 -8.82
N PHE A 574 -21.86 24.04 -9.46
CA PHE A 574 -20.90 23.12 -8.87
C PHE A 574 -20.02 22.45 -9.94
N THR A 575 -18.92 21.84 -9.51
CA THR A 575 -18.07 21.00 -10.34
C THR A 575 -17.70 19.76 -9.54
N VAL A 576 -17.83 18.59 -10.14
CA VAL A 576 -17.29 17.35 -9.60
C VAL A 576 -15.97 17.07 -10.31
N THR A 577 -14.91 16.85 -9.55
CA THR A 577 -13.62 16.40 -10.06
C THR A 577 -13.28 15.07 -9.40
N VAL A 578 -13.02 14.07 -10.21
CA VAL A 578 -12.62 12.73 -9.76
C VAL A 578 -11.14 12.56 -10.03
N TYR A 579 -10.40 12.08 -9.05
CA TYR A 579 -8.99 11.76 -9.10
C TYR A 579 -8.78 10.26 -8.91
N GLY A 580 -7.78 9.72 -9.56
CA GLY A 580 -7.47 8.31 -9.46
C GLY A 580 -6.30 7.90 -10.34
N HIS A 581 -6.28 6.64 -10.71
CA HIS A 581 -5.31 6.08 -11.66
C HIS A 581 -6.06 5.30 -12.73
N ASP A 582 -5.44 5.18 -13.87
CA ASP A 582 -6.00 4.28 -14.87
C ASP A 582 -6.24 2.93 -14.20
N ALA A 583 -7.46 2.42 -14.33
CA ALA A 583 -7.76 1.05 -13.94
C ALA A 583 -6.66 0.24 -14.58
N GLY A 584 -5.65 -0.23 -13.83
CA GLY A 584 -4.47 -0.88 -14.41
C GLY A 584 -4.77 -1.76 -15.62
N GLY A 585 -5.32 -1.11 -16.60
CA GLY A 585 -5.32 -1.30 -18.00
C GLY A 585 -4.05 -0.69 -18.55
N SER A 586 -2.90 -0.85 -17.89
CA SER A 586 -1.76 -1.20 -18.68
C SER A 586 -2.26 -2.46 -19.37
N SER A 587 -2.66 -2.32 -20.61
CA SER A 587 -3.03 -3.44 -21.47
C SER A 587 -2.02 -4.51 -21.15
N MET A 588 -2.49 -5.65 -20.64
CA MET A 588 -1.61 -6.75 -20.24
C MET A 588 -0.48 -6.81 -21.27
N SER A 589 0.75 -6.64 -20.82
CA SER A 589 1.88 -6.43 -21.72
C SER A 589 2.60 -7.75 -21.96
N LEU A 590 3.06 -7.97 -23.17
CA LEU A 590 3.93 -9.07 -23.51
C LEU A 590 5.26 -8.51 -24.01
N SER A 591 6.37 -8.97 -23.43
CA SER A 591 7.72 -8.56 -23.78
C SER A 591 8.67 -9.75 -23.80
N THR A 592 9.78 -9.63 -24.54
CA THR A 592 10.87 -10.61 -24.58
C THR A 592 12.17 -9.93 -24.98
N SER A 593 13.31 -10.51 -24.63
CA SER A 593 14.63 -10.13 -25.16
C SER A 593 14.90 -10.66 -26.58
N GLY A 594 14.01 -11.51 -27.11
CA GLY A 594 14.10 -12.11 -28.44
C GLY A 594 13.79 -13.61 -28.42
N LEU A 595 13.58 -14.17 -29.61
CA LEU A 595 13.48 -15.61 -29.82
C LEU A 595 14.75 -16.10 -30.52
N TYR A 596 15.44 -17.04 -29.88
CA TYR A 596 16.72 -17.57 -30.41
C TYR A 596 16.54 -19.05 -30.78
N SER A 597 16.86 -19.39 -32.04
CA SER A 597 16.72 -20.77 -32.53
C SER A 597 17.65 -21.74 -31.78
N GLY A 598 17.10 -22.90 -31.43
CA GLY A 598 17.82 -23.92 -30.67
C GLY A 598 18.01 -23.59 -29.18
N SER A 599 17.44 -22.50 -28.69
CA SER A 599 17.59 -22.01 -27.30
C SER A 599 16.26 -21.78 -26.63
N SER A 600 16.29 -21.64 -25.31
CA SER A 600 15.14 -21.19 -24.53
C SER A 600 15.02 -19.68 -24.58
N SER A 601 13.81 -19.18 -24.79
CA SER A 601 13.49 -17.75 -24.77
C SER A 601 12.48 -17.45 -23.67
N LEU A 602 12.66 -16.29 -23.00
CA LEU A 602 11.82 -15.80 -21.95
C LEU A 602 10.78 -14.82 -22.51
N LEU A 603 9.52 -15.05 -22.19
CA LEU A 603 8.44 -14.10 -22.48
C LEU A 603 7.79 -13.67 -21.16
N ASN A 604 7.83 -12.39 -20.90
CA ASN A 604 7.26 -11.81 -19.69
C ASN A 604 5.90 -11.19 -20.01
N VAL A 605 4.89 -11.60 -19.26
CA VAL A 605 3.60 -10.93 -19.21
C VAL A 605 3.58 -10.06 -17.96
N GLY A 606 3.27 -8.81 -18.12
CA GLY A 606 3.07 -7.86 -17.03
C GLY A 606 1.65 -7.30 -17.03
N ASN A 607 1.24 -6.71 -15.92
CA ASN A 607 -0.02 -6.00 -15.77
C ASN A 607 -1.29 -6.84 -16.07
N GLY A 608 -1.24 -8.14 -15.84
CA GLY A 608 -2.40 -9.01 -15.83
C GLY A 608 -3.16 -8.93 -14.50
N SER A 609 -4.35 -9.53 -14.45
CA SER A 609 -5.06 -9.71 -13.18
C SER A 609 -4.27 -10.65 -12.27
N ALA A 610 -4.14 -10.32 -10.98
CA ALA A 610 -3.43 -11.14 -10.01
C ALA A 610 -4.01 -12.55 -9.89
N HIS A 611 -3.16 -13.54 -9.64
CA HIS A 611 -3.53 -14.95 -9.45
C HIS A 611 -4.43 -15.54 -10.55
N THR A 612 -4.39 -14.96 -11.75
CA THR A 612 -5.29 -15.31 -12.85
C THR A 612 -4.58 -16.14 -13.91
N ARG A 613 -5.27 -17.18 -14.36
CA ARG A 613 -4.74 -18.09 -15.38
C ARG A 613 -4.49 -17.38 -16.69
N THR A 614 -3.23 -17.40 -17.15
CA THR A 614 -2.75 -16.69 -18.35
C THR A 614 -2.37 -17.70 -19.41
N TYR A 615 -2.79 -17.43 -20.63
CA TYR A 615 -2.54 -18.23 -21.82
C TYR A 615 -1.61 -17.49 -22.75
N LEU A 616 -0.56 -18.12 -23.23
CA LEU A 616 0.35 -17.57 -24.24
C LEU A 616 0.12 -18.26 -25.56
N ALA A 617 -0.21 -17.51 -26.59
CA ALA A 617 -0.45 -18.00 -27.94
C ALA A 617 0.56 -17.41 -28.94
N TYR A 618 0.84 -18.15 -30.01
CA TYR A 618 1.60 -17.65 -31.15
C TYR A 618 0.90 -17.92 -32.47
N SER A 619 1.27 -17.18 -33.50
CA SER A 619 0.83 -17.38 -34.88
C SER A 619 2.03 -17.32 -35.81
N LEU A 620 2.01 -18.16 -36.83
CA LEU A 620 2.91 -18.11 -37.99
C LEU A 620 2.21 -17.52 -39.22
N ALA A 621 0.90 -17.28 -39.12
CA ALA A 621 0.06 -16.74 -40.18
C ALA A 621 -0.01 -15.21 -40.20
N GLY A 622 0.45 -14.54 -39.13
CA GLY A 622 0.49 -13.08 -39.04
C GLY A 622 -0.61 -12.48 -38.16
N LEU A 623 -0.86 -11.20 -38.38
CA LEU A 623 -1.94 -10.47 -37.74
C LEU A 623 -3.30 -10.93 -38.25
N GLY A 624 -4.31 -10.84 -37.41
CA GLY A 624 -5.70 -11.22 -37.72
C GLY A 624 -6.57 -11.15 -36.48
N THR A 625 -7.81 -11.57 -36.59
CA THR A 625 -8.74 -11.62 -35.48
C THR A 625 -9.16 -13.06 -35.20
N PHE A 626 -9.05 -13.49 -33.95
CA PHE A 626 -9.46 -14.81 -33.50
C PHE A 626 -10.21 -14.72 -32.18
N SER A 627 -11.49 -15.05 -32.19
CA SER A 627 -12.31 -15.01 -30.96
C SER A 627 -12.05 -16.24 -30.11
N VAL A 628 -11.88 -16.03 -28.79
CA VAL A 628 -11.76 -17.06 -27.76
C VAL A 628 -12.94 -16.91 -26.79
N PRO A 629 -14.13 -17.49 -27.11
CA PRO A 629 -15.35 -17.29 -26.32
C PRO A 629 -15.21 -17.70 -24.85
N ALA A 630 -14.44 -18.75 -24.58
CA ALA A 630 -14.20 -19.24 -23.22
C ALA A 630 -13.47 -18.23 -22.32
N LEU A 631 -12.75 -17.27 -22.91
CA LEU A 631 -12.07 -16.19 -22.19
C LEU A 631 -12.76 -14.83 -22.39
N GLY A 632 -13.78 -14.75 -23.25
CA GLY A 632 -14.45 -13.49 -23.58
C GLY A 632 -13.56 -12.49 -24.33
N VAL A 633 -12.54 -12.95 -25.07
CA VAL A 633 -11.56 -12.08 -25.73
C VAL A 633 -11.44 -12.37 -27.22
N THR A 634 -10.92 -11.38 -27.96
CA THR A 634 -10.50 -11.53 -29.36
C THR A 634 -9.00 -11.27 -29.46
N LEU A 635 -8.24 -12.25 -29.95
CA LEU A 635 -6.80 -12.12 -30.21
C LEU A 635 -6.57 -11.36 -31.51
N GLY A 636 -5.49 -10.58 -31.56
CA GLY A 636 -5.03 -9.84 -32.73
C GLY A 636 -4.11 -10.64 -33.67
N ILE A 637 -4.05 -11.97 -33.51
CA ILE A 637 -3.21 -12.88 -34.31
C ILE A 637 -4.07 -13.91 -35.04
N ALA A 638 -3.71 -14.23 -36.27
CA ALA A 638 -4.41 -15.19 -37.11
C ALA A 638 -4.04 -16.63 -36.75
N ALA A 639 -5.01 -17.54 -36.76
CA ALA A 639 -4.81 -18.98 -36.51
C ALA A 639 -3.86 -19.26 -35.29
N PRO A 640 -4.20 -18.77 -34.08
CA PRO A 640 -3.33 -18.89 -32.93
C PRO A 640 -3.18 -20.35 -32.48
N VAL A 641 -1.98 -20.67 -32.02
CA VAL A 641 -1.64 -21.95 -31.38
C VAL A 641 -1.14 -21.64 -29.98
N LEU A 642 -1.54 -22.44 -28.99
CA LEU A 642 -1.05 -22.31 -27.62
C LEU A 642 0.46 -22.60 -27.59
N ALA A 643 1.24 -21.65 -27.10
CA ALA A 643 2.71 -21.73 -27.11
C ALA A 643 3.25 -22.69 -26.05
N THR A 644 2.57 -22.74 -24.89
CA THR A 644 2.92 -23.59 -23.76
C THR A 644 1.71 -23.76 -22.84
N SER A 645 1.83 -24.59 -21.81
CA SER A 645 0.80 -24.73 -20.77
C SER A 645 0.51 -23.37 -20.12
N PRO A 646 -0.78 -23.06 -19.81
CA PRO A 646 -1.15 -21.84 -19.13
C PRO A 646 -0.52 -21.78 -17.72
N LYS A 647 -0.16 -20.57 -17.28
CA LYS A 647 0.37 -20.28 -15.94
C LYS A 647 -0.49 -19.25 -15.22
N ASN A 648 -0.50 -19.26 -13.90
CA ASN A 648 -1.12 -18.19 -13.12
C ASN A 648 -0.15 -17.01 -12.98
N THR A 649 -0.70 -15.80 -12.98
CA THR A 649 0.05 -14.60 -12.62
C THR A 649 0.31 -14.57 -11.12
N ASN A 650 1.38 -13.90 -10.71
CA ASN A 650 1.64 -13.58 -9.31
C ASN A 650 0.70 -12.47 -8.80
N ALA A 651 0.84 -12.05 -7.55
CA ALA A 651 0.06 -10.97 -6.95
C ALA A 651 0.18 -9.62 -7.67
N ALA A 652 1.30 -9.37 -8.36
CA ALA A 652 1.53 -8.18 -9.18
C ALA A 652 1.01 -8.31 -10.62
N GLY A 653 0.25 -9.37 -10.94
CA GLY A 653 -0.27 -9.61 -12.30
C GLY A 653 0.80 -10.01 -13.32
N GLY A 654 1.99 -10.39 -12.89
CA GLY A 654 3.10 -10.82 -13.76
C GLY A 654 3.22 -12.33 -13.89
N VAL A 655 3.64 -12.84 -15.06
CA VAL A 655 4.04 -14.23 -15.27
C VAL A 655 5.10 -14.35 -16.36
N THR A 656 6.06 -15.24 -16.17
CA THR A 656 7.10 -15.53 -17.17
C THR A 656 6.88 -16.90 -17.80
N PHE A 657 6.88 -16.94 -19.13
CA PHE A 657 6.86 -18.17 -19.91
C PHE A 657 8.23 -18.47 -20.47
N PHE A 658 8.63 -19.74 -20.40
CA PHE A 658 9.84 -20.28 -21.01
C PHE A 658 9.44 -21.04 -22.25
N LEU A 659 9.97 -20.65 -23.41
CA LEU A 659 9.72 -21.34 -24.67
C LEU A 659 11.01 -21.95 -25.21
N GLN A 660 10.99 -23.21 -25.53
CA GLN A 660 12.01 -23.86 -26.32
C GLN A 660 11.77 -23.57 -27.82
N ILE A 661 12.69 -22.87 -28.43
CA ILE A 661 12.57 -22.49 -29.82
C ILE A 661 13.30 -23.54 -30.68
N PRO A 662 12.59 -24.26 -31.58
CA PRO A 662 13.22 -25.25 -32.41
C PRO A 662 14.32 -24.63 -33.29
N GLY A 663 15.44 -25.35 -33.50
CA GLY A 663 16.52 -24.90 -34.38
C GLY A 663 16.05 -24.66 -35.84
N SER A 664 15.02 -25.37 -36.27
CA SER A 664 14.38 -25.18 -37.58
C SER A 664 13.51 -23.91 -37.70
N ALA A 665 13.36 -23.15 -36.63
CA ALA A 665 12.57 -21.92 -36.62
C ALA A 665 13.37 -20.66 -37.01
N ALA A 666 14.68 -20.76 -37.16
CA ALA A 666 15.55 -19.64 -37.56
C ALA A 666 15.01 -18.89 -38.79
N GLY A 667 14.97 -17.56 -38.71
CA GLY A 667 14.47 -16.67 -39.76
C GLY A 667 12.95 -16.58 -39.89
N ARG A 668 12.17 -17.35 -39.14
CA ARG A 668 10.69 -17.29 -39.20
C ARG A 668 10.14 -16.09 -38.45
N SER A 669 9.14 -15.45 -39.03
CA SER A 669 8.33 -14.44 -38.34
C SER A 669 7.28 -15.13 -37.47
N VAL A 670 7.15 -14.65 -36.24
CA VAL A 670 6.20 -15.17 -35.23
C VAL A 670 5.50 -13.99 -34.59
N TRP A 671 4.19 -14.06 -34.45
CA TRP A 671 3.37 -13.09 -33.72
C TRP A 671 2.88 -13.74 -32.44
N MET A 672 3.15 -13.12 -31.30
CA MET A 672 2.82 -13.67 -29.99
C MET A 672 1.86 -12.74 -29.24
N GLN A 673 0.95 -13.33 -28.49
CA GLN A 673 0.00 -12.62 -27.65
C GLN A 673 -0.39 -13.47 -26.44
N ALA A 674 -0.52 -12.86 -25.28
CA ALA A 674 -1.08 -13.52 -24.11
C ALA A 674 -2.51 -13.05 -23.81
N ALA A 675 -3.28 -13.88 -23.12
CA ALA A 675 -4.68 -13.62 -22.78
C ALA A 675 -5.03 -14.17 -21.40
N GLN A 676 -5.89 -13.44 -20.72
CA GLN A 676 -6.65 -13.85 -19.53
C GLN A 676 -8.15 -13.68 -19.84
N SER A 677 -9.03 -14.05 -18.91
CA SER A 677 -10.45 -13.78 -19.04
C SER A 677 -10.69 -12.25 -19.14
N GLY A 678 -11.29 -11.82 -20.26
CA GLY A 678 -11.61 -10.43 -20.54
C GLY A 678 -10.45 -9.52 -20.98
N ILE A 679 -9.18 -9.98 -20.95
CA ILE A 679 -8.00 -9.13 -21.20
C ILE A 679 -7.03 -9.82 -22.17
N VAL A 680 -6.39 -9.03 -23.06
CA VAL A 680 -5.31 -9.48 -23.94
C VAL A 680 -4.12 -8.52 -23.90
N THR A 681 -2.90 -9.05 -24.17
CA THR A 681 -1.71 -8.21 -24.31
C THR A 681 -1.68 -7.50 -25.67
N ASN A 682 -0.70 -6.60 -25.84
CA ASN A 682 -0.22 -6.22 -27.16
C ASN A 682 0.18 -7.46 -27.97
N VAL A 683 0.08 -7.38 -29.29
CA VAL A 683 0.68 -8.37 -30.19
C VAL A 683 2.17 -8.05 -30.32
N LEU A 684 3.01 -9.05 -30.09
CA LEU A 684 4.47 -8.93 -30.17
C LEU A 684 4.96 -9.61 -31.46
N PRO A 685 5.27 -8.85 -32.52
CA PRO A 685 5.87 -9.40 -33.73
C PRO A 685 7.36 -9.64 -33.52
N LEU A 686 7.83 -10.83 -33.84
CA LEU A 686 9.22 -11.28 -33.63
C LEU A 686 9.74 -11.99 -34.86
N VAL A 687 11.05 -11.97 -35.04
CA VAL A 687 11.76 -12.86 -35.96
C VAL A 687 12.69 -13.72 -35.12
N VAL A 688 12.64 -15.04 -35.35
CA VAL A 688 13.52 -15.99 -34.65
C VAL A 688 14.95 -15.80 -35.16
N GLN A 689 15.85 -15.45 -34.27
CA GLN A 689 17.28 -15.22 -34.55
C GLN A 689 18.09 -16.51 -34.54
#